data_a60356f6111d1633fe9093986f504c6a
#
_entry.id   a60356f6111d1633fe9093986f504c6a
#
_cell.length_a   1.000
_cell.length_b   1.000
_cell.length_c   1.000
_cell.angle_alpha   90.00
_cell.angle_beta   90.00
_cell.angle_gamma   90.00
#
_symmetry.space_group_name_H-M   'P 1'
#
loop_
_entity.id
_entity.type
_entity.pdbx_description
1 polymer ?
#
loop_
_entity_poly.entity_id
_entity_poly.type
_entity_poly.pdbx_seq_one_letter_code
_entity_poly.pdbx_strand_id
1 'polypeptide(L)'
;LLISAVLFNPDMTNHLARYDQNDQAIYSDECLEFFLDLSGSNEEFYQFAVNSIGAVYDAKGGNSRWNGRGVKVATKRFSDRWTVEMQIPFAALNRPTPLPGEFWGVRLGREHHHGTPAVSIPVVQSGSFNQRHYLGKLVFTAGTGDANRELTCKNNHFLLGVNRLNLQLKGSWPEEIIVQSSLFANDNKLFETLSSKFSYLEHLSVPVTVSDDRVCRIVLQVQDSQKKTLGTVVLNRDFPYVHPGLSELGKEAAALLESLGQLRTLSHPIYQGACQSLQRIQLAISQFQSQMEQAIAADKTVPLDEIEKITSLANGFQHFRRKNQYLLWEVSPWENGSPTALPGKDYQFTRTIKFSQASNEREAKAFVLSGLLCGPRLDLRIVPRSSNVRNKPFLASHHFEVYAEPFINHLGDLLTAPLVQNSGNIVTVTPGEAIRVWIVFNSRGLPPGDYNTTVEIKPLYDFSRATESIDVDIKVWNFTLPETRDWPIDAFFWGPNNFDNDEVAMLRLMHSRHVKWGWTKSLLYTRGVERENQRGKLPEGQLFNPELVLNANQEFFHTAKELGMRIVFGWGTCNSLEWHQLMAGRLKKLGFGPGDFIFKSMIRDEFVKSDIPTNAALRKVILDAKEDWVFQAVYLSTPPPTGATLEDIEEAGLTDFFKNWAVISGFFSNSPEEGHRIAKFFRDRGCTVWVYRCNTAMSTLPILDYYRFLPWLAHTMNLPGFAIWTCMAGGGGDDGFDFRDGYDDGITRRDLHKKPVPSKHLEAVSEGLEDIAYIVKLKELLAQAGDSLPPEKKTYLHNMISVRLPEIMNNCSQSEVDAWRQEVGEAIDALSKKAMQPN
;
A
#
# COMPACT_ATOMS: atom_id res chain seq x y z
N LEU A 1 -36.24 7.42 5.89
CA LEU A 1 -35.08 7.50 5.03
C LEU A 1 -35.23 6.50 3.89
N LEU A 2 -35.02 6.96 2.64
CA LEU A 2 -35.05 6.11 1.45
C LEU A 2 -33.66 6.09 0.83
N ILE A 3 -33.13 4.92 0.53
CA ILE A 3 -31.81 4.70 -0.04
C ILE A 3 -31.99 3.88 -1.31
N SER A 4 -31.32 4.31 -2.39
CA SER A 4 -31.26 3.55 -3.65
C SER A 4 -29.82 3.47 -4.11
N ALA A 5 -29.39 2.29 -4.56
CA ALA A 5 -28.06 2.11 -5.13
C ALA A 5 -28.07 1.16 -6.33
N VAL A 6 -27.15 1.41 -7.27
CA VAL A 6 -26.83 0.53 -8.40
C VAL A 6 -25.41 0.04 -8.24
N LEU A 7 -25.22 -1.26 -8.15
CA LEU A 7 -23.94 -1.90 -7.90
C LEU A 7 -23.52 -2.70 -9.14
N PHE A 8 -22.62 -2.14 -9.93
CA PHE A 8 -22.08 -2.79 -11.13
C PHE A 8 -21.16 -3.95 -10.76
N ASN A 9 -21.33 -5.06 -11.42
CA ASN A 9 -20.50 -6.23 -11.32
C ASN A 9 -20.38 -6.87 -12.70
N PRO A 10 -19.23 -6.78 -13.38
CA PRO A 10 -19.05 -7.32 -14.73
C PRO A 10 -19.15 -8.85 -14.77
N ASP A 11 -19.00 -9.52 -13.64
CA ASP A 11 -19.13 -10.97 -13.53
C ASP A 11 -20.25 -11.38 -12.55
N MET A 12 -21.48 -11.22 -12.99
CA MET A 12 -22.65 -11.65 -12.21
C MET A 12 -22.84 -13.17 -12.16
N THR A 13 -22.08 -13.96 -12.93
CA THR A 13 -22.15 -15.43 -12.90
C THR A 13 -21.46 -15.98 -11.64
N ASN A 14 -20.39 -15.34 -11.19
CA ASN A 14 -19.65 -15.68 -9.96
C ASN A 14 -20.07 -14.83 -8.75
N HIS A 15 -21.16 -14.07 -8.88
CA HIS A 15 -21.63 -13.20 -7.82
C HIS A 15 -22.05 -13.96 -6.57
N LEU A 16 -21.43 -13.63 -5.43
CA LEU A 16 -21.62 -14.36 -4.17
C LEU A 16 -22.81 -13.82 -3.38
N ALA A 17 -23.85 -14.62 -3.22
CA ALA A 17 -25.01 -14.37 -2.37
C ALA A 17 -25.53 -15.69 -1.79
N ARG A 18 -24.97 -16.10 -0.65
CA ARG A 18 -25.20 -17.41 0.00
C ARG A 18 -26.28 -17.36 1.08
N TYR A 19 -26.38 -16.21 1.74
CA TYR A 19 -27.26 -16.04 2.90
C TYR A 19 -28.61 -15.50 2.44
N ASP A 20 -29.69 -16.27 2.63
CA ASP A 20 -31.04 -15.97 2.18
C ASP A 20 -31.99 -15.56 3.33
N GLN A 21 -31.51 -15.61 4.60
CA GLN A 21 -32.27 -15.20 5.76
C GLN A 21 -31.66 -13.96 6.40
N ASN A 22 -32.50 -13.13 7.00
CA ASN A 22 -32.07 -11.97 7.76
C ASN A 22 -31.21 -12.36 8.98
N ASP A 23 -30.36 -11.45 9.41
CA ASP A 23 -29.44 -11.58 10.56
C ASP A 23 -28.40 -12.70 10.44
N GLN A 24 -28.23 -13.29 9.27
CA GLN A 24 -27.08 -14.10 8.95
C GLN A 24 -25.86 -13.21 8.65
N ALA A 25 -24.70 -13.82 8.38
CA ALA A 25 -23.48 -13.10 8.08
C ALA A 25 -23.46 -12.47 6.66
N ILE A 26 -24.47 -11.63 6.35
CA ILE A 26 -24.70 -10.98 5.06
C ILE A 26 -23.47 -10.19 4.60
N TYR A 27 -22.70 -9.61 5.53
CA TYR A 27 -21.43 -8.92 5.28
C TYR A 27 -20.31 -9.85 4.73
N SER A 28 -20.54 -11.16 4.71
CA SER A 28 -19.66 -12.13 4.07
C SER A 28 -20.10 -12.52 2.66
N ASP A 29 -21.16 -11.93 2.15
CA ASP A 29 -21.60 -11.97 0.76
C ASP A 29 -21.16 -10.71 0.03
N GLU A 30 -21.35 -10.64 -1.28
CA GLU A 30 -21.32 -9.39 -2.00
C GLU A 30 -22.54 -8.56 -1.60
N CYS A 31 -22.31 -7.51 -0.81
CA CYS A 31 -23.38 -6.73 -0.21
C CYS A 31 -23.12 -5.23 -0.28
N LEU A 32 -24.18 -4.45 -0.09
CA LEU A 32 -24.12 -3.04 0.24
C LEU A 32 -24.25 -2.91 1.75
N GLU A 33 -23.26 -2.27 2.38
CA GLU A 33 -23.33 -1.88 3.77
C GLU A 33 -23.62 -0.38 3.92
N PHE A 34 -24.46 -0.04 4.88
CA PHE A 34 -24.85 1.31 5.19
C PHE A 34 -24.75 1.56 6.69
N PHE A 35 -23.99 2.56 7.07
CA PHE A 35 -23.79 2.95 8.47
C PHE A 35 -24.34 4.34 8.71
N LEU A 36 -25.05 4.52 9.81
CA LEU A 36 -25.60 5.79 10.26
C LEU A 36 -25.14 6.09 11.68
N ASP A 37 -24.57 7.27 11.89
CA ASP A 37 -24.37 7.87 13.20
C ASP A 37 -25.32 9.04 13.37
N LEU A 38 -26.35 8.85 14.19
CA LEU A 38 -27.40 9.84 14.37
C LEU A 38 -26.99 10.99 15.29
N SER A 39 -25.92 10.82 16.07
CA SER A 39 -25.40 11.80 17.01
C SER A 39 -24.28 12.66 16.42
N GLY A 40 -23.60 12.15 15.40
CA GLY A 40 -22.38 12.72 14.87
C GLY A 40 -21.18 12.62 15.83
N SER A 41 -21.33 11.86 16.95
CA SER A 41 -20.29 11.72 18.00
C SER A 41 -19.38 10.52 17.78
N ASN A 42 -19.70 9.66 16.81
CA ASN A 42 -19.05 8.36 16.56
C ASN A 42 -19.17 7.35 17.72
N GLU A 43 -20.06 7.60 18.69
CA GLU A 43 -20.25 6.73 19.85
C GLU A 43 -21.25 5.60 19.59
N GLU A 44 -22.33 5.89 18.88
CA GLU A 44 -23.39 4.94 18.60
C GLU A 44 -23.79 4.97 17.12
N PHE A 45 -23.70 3.84 16.43
CA PHE A 45 -24.04 3.76 15.03
C PHE A 45 -24.97 2.58 14.74
N TYR A 46 -25.74 2.73 13.66
CA TYR A 46 -26.57 1.70 13.08
C TYR A 46 -25.89 1.16 11.83
N GLN A 47 -25.90 -0.15 11.66
CA GLN A 47 -25.38 -0.84 10.49
C GLN A 47 -26.52 -1.58 9.81
N PHE A 48 -26.57 -1.52 8.48
CA PHE A 48 -27.42 -2.32 7.63
C PHE A 48 -26.57 -2.92 6.53
N ALA A 49 -26.65 -4.22 6.31
CA ALA A 49 -26.04 -4.88 5.17
C ALA A 49 -27.10 -5.62 4.36
N VAL A 50 -27.06 -5.47 3.05
CA VAL A 50 -28.05 -6.06 2.12
C VAL A 50 -27.31 -6.73 0.99
N ASN A 51 -27.59 -8.02 0.74
CA ASN A 51 -27.09 -8.71 -0.44
C ASN A 51 -28.05 -8.64 -1.64
N SER A 52 -27.65 -9.17 -2.79
CA SER A 52 -28.41 -9.06 -4.04
C SER A 52 -29.68 -9.89 -4.10
N ILE A 53 -29.94 -10.77 -3.14
CA ILE A 53 -31.17 -11.55 -3.01
C ILE A 53 -32.13 -10.98 -1.98
N GLY A 54 -31.77 -9.85 -1.34
CA GLY A 54 -32.63 -9.08 -0.44
C GLY A 54 -32.59 -9.49 1.01
N ALA A 55 -31.69 -10.37 1.43
CA ALA A 55 -31.44 -10.65 2.84
C ALA A 55 -30.76 -9.47 3.52
N VAL A 56 -31.16 -9.16 4.75
CA VAL A 56 -30.73 -7.99 5.52
C VAL A 56 -30.09 -8.42 6.82
N TYR A 57 -28.92 -7.86 7.10
CA TYR A 57 -28.34 -7.85 8.45
C TYR A 57 -28.46 -6.43 9.01
N ASP A 58 -28.93 -6.29 10.23
CA ASP A 58 -28.91 -5.00 10.89
C ASP A 58 -28.33 -5.09 12.33
N ALA A 59 -27.76 -3.99 12.80
CA ALA A 59 -27.17 -3.91 14.13
C ALA A 59 -27.14 -2.48 14.66
N LYS A 60 -27.17 -2.33 15.98
CA LYS A 60 -26.96 -1.06 16.69
C LYS A 60 -25.77 -1.17 17.62
N GLY A 61 -24.76 -0.29 17.45
CA GLY A 61 -23.56 -0.29 18.30
C GLY A 61 -22.77 -1.60 18.27
N GLY A 62 -22.91 -2.38 17.19
CA GLY A 62 -22.34 -3.73 17.08
C GLY A 62 -23.19 -4.85 17.70
N ASN A 63 -24.35 -4.52 18.27
CA ASN A 63 -25.29 -5.52 18.80
C ASN A 63 -26.21 -6.02 17.67
N SER A 64 -25.94 -7.21 17.15
CA SER A 64 -26.72 -7.88 16.09
C SER A 64 -28.08 -8.42 16.54
N ARG A 65 -28.44 -8.32 17.81
CA ARG A 65 -29.80 -8.65 18.30
C ARG A 65 -30.77 -7.50 18.16
N TRP A 66 -30.27 -6.30 17.78
CA TRP A 66 -31.13 -5.18 17.47
C TRP A 66 -31.74 -5.39 16.08
N ASN A 67 -33.04 -5.20 15.95
CA ASN A 67 -33.77 -5.32 14.68
C ASN A 67 -34.49 -4.01 14.34
N GLY A 68 -34.24 -3.47 13.16
CA GLY A 68 -34.86 -2.26 12.62
C GLY A 68 -36.31 -2.48 12.26
N ARG A 69 -37.24 -2.28 13.22
CA ARG A 69 -38.68 -2.52 13.03
C ARG A 69 -39.24 -1.68 11.88
N GLY A 70 -39.77 -2.33 10.84
CA GLY A 70 -40.39 -1.69 9.68
C GLY A 70 -39.40 -1.27 8.56
N VAL A 71 -38.12 -1.67 8.64
CA VAL A 71 -37.20 -1.59 7.50
C VAL A 71 -37.71 -2.48 6.37
N LYS A 72 -37.72 -1.94 5.15
CA LYS A 72 -38.15 -2.65 3.93
C LYS A 72 -37.02 -2.57 2.90
N VAL A 73 -36.77 -3.68 2.22
CA VAL A 73 -35.75 -3.79 1.18
C VAL A 73 -36.35 -4.45 -0.06
N ALA A 74 -35.95 -3.95 -1.23
CA ALA A 74 -36.20 -4.54 -2.53
C ALA A 74 -34.90 -4.58 -3.33
N THR A 75 -34.61 -5.73 -3.96
CA THR A 75 -33.42 -5.91 -4.79
C THR A 75 -33.80 -6.45 -6.17
N LYS A 76 -32.96 -6.17 -7.18
CA LYS A 76 -33.13 -6.73 -8.53
C LYS A 76 -31.78 -7.00 -9.15
N ARG A 77 -31.59 -8.21 -9.70
CA ARG A 77 -30.37 -8.64 -10.41
C ARG A 77 -30.53 -8.49 -11.91
N PHE A 78 -29.44 -8.08 -12.56
CA PHE A 78 -29.26 -7.96 -14.02
C PHE A 78 -28.00 -8.74 -14.42
N SER A 79 -27.67 -8.75 -15.70
CA SER A 79 -26.48 -9.44 -16.21
C SER A 79 -25.16 -8.77 -15.85
N ASP A 80 -25.15 -7.47 -15.55
CA ASP A 80 -23.96 -6.64 -15.34
C ASP A 80 -23.99 -5.86 -14.01
N ARG A 81 -25.08 -6.01 -13.22
CA ARG A 81 -25.28 -5.26 -11.97
C ARG A 81 -26.42 -5.83 -11.15
N TRP A 82 -26.56 -5.33 -9.95
CA TRP A 82 -27.77 -5.45 -9.15
C TRP A 82 -28.16 -4.10 -8.54
N THR A 83 -29.40 -3.95 -8.16
CA THR A 83 -29.94 -2.73 -7.55
C THR A 83 -30.53 -3.04 -6.20
N VAL A 84 -30.52 -2.06 -5.31
CA VAL A 84 -31.16 -2.12 -4.00
C VAL A 84 -31.90 -0.82 -3.72
N GLU A 85 -33.11 -0.95 -3.18
CA GLU A 85 -33.87 0.12 -2.56
C GLU A 85 -34.18 -0.28 -1.12
N MET A 86 -33.88 0.61 -0.17
CA MET A 86 -34.09 0.40 1.26
C MET A 86 -34.90 1.56 1.85
N GLN A 87 -35.96 1.26 2.55
CA GLN A 87 -36.72 2.20 3.34
C GLN A 87 -36.48 1.96 4.83
N ILE A 88 -35.97 2.95 5.53
CA ILE A 88 -35.71 2.94 6.96
C ILE A 88 -36.62 3.97 7.62
N PRO A 89 -37.66 3.56 8.38
CA PRO A 89 -38.48 4.48 9.14
C PRO A 89 -37.65 5.20 10.21
N PHE A 90 -37.83 6.51 10.42
CA PHE A 90 -37.14 7.21 11.51
C PHE A 90 -37.48 6.64 12.88
N ALA A 91 -38.70 6.14 13.05
CA ALA A 91 -39.12 5.46 14.27
C ALA A 91 -38.30 4.17 14.57
N ALA A 92 -37.82 3.45 13.52
CA ALA A 92 -36.95 2.29 13.69
C ALA A 92 -35.59 2.68 14.33
N LEU A 93 -35.13 3.92 14.03
CA LEU A 93 -33.93 4.49 14.58
C LEU A 93 -34.14 5.18 15.94
N ASN A 94 -35.34 5.05 16.53
CA ASN A 94 -35.76 5.77 17.72
C ASN A 94 -35.59 7.30 17.63
N ARG A 95 -35.86 7.85 16.46
CA ARG A 95 -35.73 9.28 16.14
C ARG A 95 -37.05 9.86 15.61
N PRO A 96 -37.37 11.12 15.94
CA PRO A 96 -38.38 11.87 15.21
C PRO A 96 -37.90 12.17 13.79
N THR A 97 -38.79 12.72 12.97
CA THR A 97 -38.41 13.29 11.66
C THR A 97 -37.30 14.32 11.85
N PRO A 98 -36.15 14.21 11.14
CA PRO A 98 -35.07 15.18 11.27
C PRO A 98 -35.50 16.60 10.96
N LEU A 99 -34.94 17.54 11.72
CA LEU A 99 -35.18 18.97 11.50
C LEU A 99 -34.32 19.48 10.32
N PRO A 100 -34.79 20.55 9.67
CA PRO A 100 -33.98 21.20 8.64
C PRO A 100 -32.61 21.65 9.17
N GLY A 101 -31.55 21.34 8.40
CA GLY A 101 -30.18 21.62 8.78
C GLY A 101 -29.57 20.57 9.73
N GLU A 102 -30.35 19.62 10.23
CA GLU A 102 -29.83 18.46 10.95
C GLU A 102 -28.98 17.60 10.00
N PHE A 103 -27.92 17.01 10.51
CA PHE A 103 -27.14 16.03 9.74
C PHE A 103 -26.81 14.79 10.57
N TRP A 104 -26.62 13.69 9.88
CA TRP A 104 -26.14 12.44 10.46
C TRP A 104 -24.84 12.04 9.83
N GLY A 105 -24.00 11.31 10.56
CA GLY A 105 -22.86 10.64 9.99
C GLY A 105 -23.29 9.49 9.09
N VAL A 106 -22.66 9.30 7.94
CA VAL A 106 -23.00 8.23 6.99
C VAL A 106 -21.75 7.60 6.40
N ARG A 107 -21.79 6.28 6.22
CA ARG A 107 -20.84 5.54 5.40
C ARG A 107 -21.61 4.57 4.54
N LEU A 108 -21.20 4.45 3.29
CA LEU A 108 -21.59 3.41 2.35
C LEU A 108 -20.39 2.49 2.14
N GLY A 109 -20.59 1.19 2.27
CA GLY A 109 -19.59 0.18 1.98
C GLY A 109 -20.12 -0.82 0.95
N ARG A 110 -19.25 -1.33 0.11
CA ARG A 110 -19.55 -2.45 -0.79
C ARG A 110 -18.53 -3.54 -0.56
N GLU A 111 -19.00 -4.70 -0.12
CA GLU A 111 -18.19 -5.93 -0.12
C GLU A 111 -18.25 -6.57 -1.50
N HIS A 112 -17.09 -6.99 -2.00
CA HIS A 112 -16.93 -7.62 -3.29
C HIS A 112 -15.86 -8.72 -3.19
N HIS A 113 -16.19 -9.95 -3.59
CA HIS A 113 -15.36 -11.13 -3.33
C HIS A 113 -14.56 -11.64 -4.55
N HIS A 114 -14.87 -11.16 -5.75
CA HIS A 114 -14.20 -11.60 -6.98
C HIS A 114 -13.53 -10.44 -7.72
N GLY A 115 -12.19 -10.32 -7.55
CA GLY A 115 -11.33 -9.48 -8.38
C GLY A 115 -11.34 -7.98 -8.15
N THR A 116 -12.29 -7.45 -7.38
CA THR A 116 -12.35 -6.03 -7.02
C THR A 116 -12.31 -5.90 -5.49
N PRO A 117 -11.43 -5.06 -4.92
CA PRO A 117 -11.40 -4.89 -3.47
C PRO A 117 -12.70 -4.25 -2.95
N ALA A 118 -13.07 -4.59 -1.72
CA ALA A 118 -14.13 -3.92 -0.99
C ALA A 118 -13.89 -2.40 -0.94
N VAL A 119 -14.92 -1.61 -1.15
CA VAL A 119 -14.83 -0.14 -1.23
C VAL A 119 -15.82 0.54 -0.32
N SER A 120 -15.48 1.69 0.23
CA SER A 120 -16.40 2.50 1.03
C SER A 120 -16.28 3.99 0.74
N ILE A 121 -17.35 4.74 1.05
CA ILE A 121 -17.40 6.19 1.01
C ILE A 121 -17.94 6.67 2.37
N PRO A 122 -17.15 7.40 3.18
CA PRO A 122 -15.70 7.62 3.05
C PRO A 122 -14.88 6.35 3.10
N VAL A 123 -13.69 6.39 2.48
CA VAL A 123 -12.81 5.22 2.35
C VAL A 123 -12.30 4.74 3.69
N VAL A 124 -12.35 3.43 3.94
CA VAL A 124 -11.71 2.75 5.07
C VAL A 124 -10.40 2.13 4.58
N GLN A 125 -9.31 2.35 5.30
CA GLN A 125 -7.97 1.97 4.85
C GLN A 125 -7.65 0.49 5.05
N SER A 126 -8.16 -0.13 6.10
CA SER A 126 -7.93 -1.53 6.42
C SER A 126 -9.00 -2.08 7.37
N GLY A 127 -9.27 -3.37 7.29
CA GLY A 127 -10.22 -4.05 8.15
C GLY A 127 -11.68 -3.86 7.72
N SER A 128 -12.59 -4.06 8.66
CA SER A 128 -14.03 -3.96 8.45
C SER A 128 -14.50 -2.52 8.25
N PHE A 129 -15.56 -2.30 7.48
CA PHE A 129 -16.27 -1.02 7.36
C PHE A 129 -16.85 -0.50 8.68
N ASN A 130 -16.89 -1.33 9.69
CA ASN A 130 -17.34 -1.03 11.04
C ASN A 130 -16.40 -0.09 11.84
N GLN A 131 -15.48 0.63 11.18
CA GLN A 131 -14.65 1.64 11.83
C GLN A 131 -15.42 2.92 12.07
N ARG A 132 -15.48 3.35 13.33
CA ARG A 132 -16.29 4.50 13.80
C ARG A 132 -15.73 5.87 13.40
N HIS A 133 -14.53 5.93 12.82
CA HIS A 133 -13.89 7.18 12.46
C HIS A 133 -14.21 7.57 11.00
N TYR A 134 -14.36 8.87 10.75
CA TYR A 134 -14.51 9.45 9.40
C TYR A 134 -15.78 9.05 8.64
N LEU A 135 -16.93 9.46 9.17
CA LEU A 135 -18.19 9.37 8.44
C LEU A 135 -18.40 10.60 7.56
N GLY A 136 -19.06 10.42 6.43
CA GLY A 136 -19.62 11.51 5.62
C GLY A 136 -20.82 12.16 6.30
N LYS A 137 -21.36 13.24 5.75
CA LYS A 137 -22.53 13.94 6.28
C LYS A 137 -23.75 13.77 5.38
N LEU A 138 -24.86 13.30 5.95
CA LEU A 138 -26.20 13.30 5.37
C LEU A 138 -26.95 14.49 5.96
N VAL A 139 -27.27 15.52 5.16
CA VAL A 139 -27.90 16.76 5.63
C VAL A 139 -29.38 16.77 5.22
N PHE A 140 -30.27 17.10 6.17
CA PHE A 140 -31.73 17.24 5.93
C PHE A 140 -32.08 18.69 5.63
N THR A 141 -33.01 18.93 4.69
CA THR A 141 -33.45 20.28 4.28
C THR A 141 -34.95 20.50 4.54
N ALA A 142 -35.41 21.77 4.63
CA ALA A 142 -36.76 22.17 5.10
C ALA A 142 -37.92 21.83 4.19
N GLY A 143 -39.09 21.61 4.79
CA GLY A 143 -40.45 21.60 4.15
C GLY A 143 -41.37 22.71 4.68
N THR A 144 -42.44 23.02 3.94
CA THR A 144 -43.33 24.20 4.13
C THR A 144 -44.40 24.00 5.21
N GLY A 145 -44.70 25.09 5.97
CA GLY A 145 -45.76 25.16 6.97
C GLY A 145 -47.10 25.73 6.52
N ASP A 146 -48.05 25.95 7.46
CA ASP A 146 -49.42 26.41 7.25
C ASP A 146 -49.50 27.81 6.62
N ALA A 147 -50.28 27.96 5.55
CA ALA A 147 -50.38 29.18 4.71
C ALA A 147 -51.01 30.40 5.42
N ASN A 148 -51.63 30.24 6.60
CA ASN A 148 -52.38 31.32 7.29
C ASN A 148 -51.59 32.02 8.39
N ARG A 149 -50.34 31.66 8.59
CA ARG A 149 -49.42 32.23 9.59
C ARG A 149 -48.08 32.59 8.99
N GLU A 150 -47.65 33.79 9.27
CA GLU A 150 -46.29 34.24 8.94
C GLU A 150 -45.48 34.45 10.23
N LEU A 151 -44.33 33.76 10.32
CA LEU A 151 -43.40 33.92 11.41
C LEU A 151 -42.03 34.29 10.82
N THR A 152 -41.55 35.48 11.20
CA THR A 152 -40.20 35.94 10.79
C THR A 152 -39.40 36.40 12.00
N CYS A 153 -38.10 36.39 11.93
CA CYS A 153 -37.19 37.03 12.88
C CYS A 153 -36.49 38.19 12.19
N LYS A 154 -36.55 39.37 12.83
CA LYS A 154 -35.87 40.58 12.31
C LYS A 154 -34.35 40.48 12.44
N ASN A 155 -33.86 39.65 13.38
CA ASN A 155 -32.47 39.36 13.49
C ASN A 155 -32.09 38.29 12.44
N ASN A 156 -31.16 38.61 11.57
CA ASN A 156 -30.64 37.65 10.59
C ASN A 156 -29.52 36.77 11.16
N HIS A 157 -28.93 37.17 12.31
CA HIS A 157 -27.82 36.52 12.96
C HIS A 157 -27.92 36.66 14.48
N PHE A 158 -27.06 35.94 15.18
CA PHE A 158 -26.83 36.03 16.62
C PHE A 158 -25.35 36.05 16.93
N LEU A 159 -24.97 36.58 18.12
CA LEU A 159 -23.61 36.65 18.60
C LEU A 159 -23.44 35.83 19.89
N LEU A 160 -22.21 35.66 20.33
CA LEU A 160 -21.92 35.14 21.69
C LEU A 160 -22.37 36.13 22.74
N GLY A 161 -22.83 35.60 23.88
CA GLY A 161 -23.42 36.41 24.95
C GLY A 161 -24.96 36.41 24.93
N VAL A 162 -25.58 37.44 25.48
CA VAL A 162 -27.03 37.56 25.61
C VAL A 162 -27.61 38.27 24.39
N ASN A 163 -28.37 37.55 23.59
CA ASN A 163 -29.06 38.03 22.39
C ASN A 163 -30.54 38.36 22.69
N ARG A 164 -31.09 39.38 22.07
CA ARG A 164 -32.50 39.72 22.07
C ARG A 164 -33.04 39.49 20.65
N LEU A 165 -33.72 38.33 20.43
CA LEU A 165 -34.23 37.91 19.12
C LEU A 165 -35.65 38.46 18.94
N ASN A 166 -35.83 39.29 17.89
CA ASN A 166 -37.11 39.98 17.64
C ASN A 166 -37.93 39.20 16.62
N LEU A 167 -38.93 38.46 17.10
CA LEU A 167 -39.89 37.72 16.29
C LEU A 167 -41.03 38.63 15.86
N GLN A 168 -41.43 38.51 14.58
CA GLN A 168 -42.64 39.13 14.05
C GLN A 168 -43.63 38.03 13.68
N LEU A 169 -44.87 38.12 14.24
CA LEU A 169 -45.95 37.18 14.09
C LEU A 169 -47.09 37.89 13.37
N LYS A 170 -47.48 37.40 12.16
CA LYS A 170 -48.64 37.91 11.42
C LYS A 170 -49.62 36.80 11.17
N GLY A 171 -50.91 37.11 11.07
CA GLY A 171 -51.98 36.16 10.89
C GLY A 171 -52.64 35.70 12.21
N SER A 172 -53.24 34.54 12.25
CA SER A 172 -54.02 34.07 13.40
C SER A 172 -53.16 33.24 14.36
N TRP A 173 -52.80 33.86 15.52
CA TRP A 173 -52.04 33.25 16.61
C TRP A 173 -52.91 33.17 17.89
N PRO A 174 -52.65 32.20 18.80
CA PRO A 174 -53.29 32.15 20.12
C PRO A 174 -52.93 33.36 21.00
N GLU A 175 -53.80 33.70 21.98
CA GLU A 175 -53.53 34.77 22.92
C GLU A 175 -52.30 34.48 23.81
N GLU A 176 -52.05 33.22 24.15
CA GLU A 176 -50.84 32.78 24.86
C GLU A 176 -50.04 31.88 23.95
N ILE A 177 -48.75 32.13 23.86
CA ILE A 177 -47.79 31.34 23.10
C ILE A 177 -46.59 30.96 23.98
N ILE A 178 -45.97 29.85 23.65
CA ILE A 178 -44.70 29.38 24.22
C ILE A 178 -43.64 29.49 23.12
N VAL A 179 -42.55 30.20 23.40
CA VAL A 179 -41.41 30.19 22.50
C VAL A 179 -40.37 29.26 23.08
N GLN A 180 -40.08 28.19 22.40
CA GLN A 180 -39.01 27.26 22.74
C GLN A 180 -37.80 27.62 21.89
N SER A 181 -36.69 27.90 22.54
CA SER A 181 -35.39 28.23 21.93
C SER A 181 -34.46 27.03 22.12
N SER A 182 -34.05 26.40 21.03
CA SER A 182 -33.14 25.27 21.05
C SER A 182 -31.83 25.65 20.34
N LEU A 183 -30.70 25.48 21.02
CA LEU A 183 -29.37 25.85 20.59
C LEU A 183 -28.63 24.58 20.13
N PHE A 184 -28.12 24.61 18.90
CA PHE A 184 -27.47 23.45 18.29
C PHE A 184 -26.04 23.76 17.85
N ALA A 185 -25.16 22.81 18.03
CA ALA A 185 -23.84 22.78 17.37
C ALA A 185 -23.93 22.29 15.93
N ASN A 186 -22.84 22.40 15.20
CA ASN A 186 -22.75 21.95 13.81
C ASN A 186 -22.88 20.43 13.64
N ASP A 187 -22.60 19.65 14.69
CA ASP A 187 -22.82 18.21 14.78
C ASP A 187 -24.24 17.81 15.19
N ASN A 188 -25.20 18.76 15.16
CA ASN A 188 -26.57 18.67 15.66
C ASN A 188 -26.70 18.37 17.16
N LYS A 189 -25.66 18.49 17.91
CA LYS A 189 -25.70 18.37 19.36
C LYS A 189 -26.55 19.49 19.94
N LEU A 190 -27.58 19.12 20.67
CA LEU A 190 -28.40 20.07 21.42
C LEU A 190 -27.63 20.50 22.68
N PHE A 191 -27.33 21.79 22.79
CA PHE A 191 -26.71 22.36 23.99
C PHE A 191 -27.73 22.68 25.05
N GLU A 192 -28.80 23.38 24.68
CA GLU A 192 -29.78 23.89 25.60
C GLU A 192 -31.13 24.04 24.93
N THR A 193 -32.20 23.88 25.69
CA THR A 193 -33.58 24.21 25.31
C THR A 193 -34.21 25.04 26.41
N LEU A 194 -34.59 26.27 26.06
CA LEU A 194 -35.28 27.22 26.94
C LEU A 194 -36.70 27.40 26.45
N SER A 195 -37.66 27.56 27.37
CA SER A 195 -39.06 27.84 27.03
C SER A 195 -39.54 29.02 27.81
N SER A 196 -40.08 30.00 27.11
CA SER A 196 -40.65 31.21 27.70
C SER A 196 -42.09 31.39 27.21
N LYS A 197 -42.96 31.80 28.13
CA LYS A 197 -44.35 32.14 27.81
C LYS A 197 -44.51 33.59 27.52
N PHE A 198 -45.27 33.91 26.51
CA PHE A 198 -45.59 35.27 26.09
C PHE A 198 -47.10 35.43 25.85
N SER A 199 -47.66 36.58 26.22
CA SER A 199 -48.93 37.01 25.64
C SER A 199 -48.71 37.38 24.17
N TYR A 200 -49.70 37.13 23.31
CA TYR A 200 -49.57 37.48 21.89
C TYR A 200 -49.28 38.96 21.70
N LEU A 201 -48.17 39.22 21.03
CA LEU A 201 -47.78 40.51 20.51
C LEU A 201 -47.29 40.30 19.09
N GLU A 202 -47.64 41.21 18.17
CA GLU A 202 -47.12 41.16 16.77
C GLU A 202 -45.57 41.17 16.72
N HIS A 203 -44.98 41.79 17.74
CA HIS A 203 -43.53 41.85 17.91
C HIS A 203 -43.13 41.32 19.29
N LEU A 204 -42.34 40.25 19.32
CA LEU A 204 -41.79 39.65 20.56
C LEU A 204 -40.27 39.76 20.61
N SER A 205 -39.73 40.13 21.76
CA SER A 205 -38.29 40.11 22.02
C SER A 205 -37.97 38.91 22.92
N VAL A 206 -37.31 37.90 22.35
CA VAL A 206 -36.95 36.67 23.06
C VAL A 206 -35.49 36.74 23.46
N PRO A 207 -35.17 36.75 24.78
CA PRO A 207 -33.75 36.68 25.21
C PRO A 207 -33.21 35.26 25.07
N VAL A 208 -32.05 35.14 24.42
CA VAL A 208 -31.34 33.86 24.27
C VAL A 208 -29.86 34.06 24.57
N THR A 209 -29.35 33.34 25.57
CA THR A 209 -27.94 33.35 25.92
C THR A 209 -27.17 32.30 25.13
N VAL A 210 -26.15 32.72 24.44
CA VAL A 210 -25.24 31.82 23.70
C VAL A 210 -23.89 31.84 24.43
N SER A 211 -23.69 30.82 25.29
CA SER A 211 -22.48 30.67 26.12
C SER A 211 -21.44 29.75 25.54
N ASP A 212 -21.71 29.10 24.40
CA ASP A 212 -20.80 28.18 23.76
C ASP A 212 -20.56 28.58 22.30
N ASP A 213 -19.31 28.77 21.94
CA ASP A 213 -18.92 29.20 20.59
C ASP A 213 -19.15 28.12 19.51
N ARG A 214 -19.49 26.89 19.89
CA ARG A 214 -19.90 25.82 18.98
C ARG A 214 -21.36 25.96 18.54
N VAL A 215 -22.18 26.75 19.24
CA VAL A 215 -23.55 27.02 18.82
C VAL A 215 -23.54 27.71 17.48
N CYS A 216 -24.00 27.04 16.47
CA CYS A 216 -24.05 27.53 15.08
C CYS A 216 -25.47 27.80 14.59
N ARG A 217 -26.48 27.30 15.33
CA ARG A 217 -27.88 27.37 14.95
C ARG A 217 -28.78 27.53 16.15
N ILE A 218 -29.71 28.48 16.10
CA ILE A 218 -30.81 28.63 17.05
C ILE A 218 -32.12 28.29 16.32
N VAL A 219 -32.87 27.37 16.87
CA VAL A 219 -34.20 27.01 16.40
C VAL A 219 -35.22 27.58 17.38
N LEU A 220 -36.03 28.51 16.93
CA LEU A 220 -37.13 29.08 17.70
C LEU A 220 -38.43 28.43 17.25
N GLN A 221 -39.09 27.70 18.12
CA GLN A 221 -40.40 27.10 17.88
C GLN A 221 -41.47 27.86 18.66
N VAL A 222 -42.43 28.42 17.95
CA VAL A 222 -43.61 29.03 18.57
C VAL A 222 -44.65 27.93 18.71
N GLN A 223 -45.14 27.72 19.93
CA GLN A 223 -46.04 26.64 20.31
C GLN A 223 -47.30 27.22 20.96
N ASP A 224 -48.39 26.48 20.91
CA ASP A 224 -49.62 26.75 21.69
C ASP A 224 -49.47 26.25 23.15
N SER A 225 -50.54 26.46 23.95
CA SER A 225 -50.60 26.00 25.34
C SER A 225 -50.52 24.48 25.51
N GLN A 226 -50.81 23.72 24.45
CA GLN A 226 -50.69 22.26 24.41
C GLN A 226 -49.30 21.80 23.88
N LYS A 227 -48.35 22.72 23.72
CA LYS A 227 -47.01 22.49 23.13
C LYS A 227 -46.99 22.00 21.68
N LYS A 228 -48.08 22.23 20.94
CA LYS A 228 -48.09 21.98 19.47
C LYS A 228 -47.36 23.10 18.77
N THR A 229 -46.36 22.77 17.95
CA THR A 229 -45.61 23.75 17.19
C THR A 229 -46.49 24.37 16.10
N LEU A 230 -46.58 25.70 16.11
CA LEU A 230 -47.37 26.51 15.19
C LEU A 230 -46.50 27.19 14.11
N GLY A 231 -45.22 27.40 14.41
CA GLY A 231 -44.24 27.95 13.48
C GLY A 231 -42.83 27.75 13.97
N THR A 232 -41.87 27.78 13.04
CA THR A 232 -40.44 27.59 13.35
C THR A 232 -39.61 28.60 12.58
N VAL A 233 -38.67 29.24 13.28
CA VAL A 233 -37.64 30.09 12.70
C VAL A 233 -36.27 29.47 13.03
N VAL A 234 -35.39 29.46 12.04
CA VAL A 234 -34.02 29.00 12.19
C VAL A 234 -33.09 30.18 11.94
N LEU A 235 -32.25 30.48 12.92
CA LEU A 235 -31.21 31.48 12.83
C LEU A 235 -29.87 30.75 12.76
N ASN A 236 -29.02 31.14 11.81
CA ASN A 236 -27.66 30.67 11.71
C ASN A 236 -26.70 31.76 12.20
N ARG A 237 -25.54 31.37 12.62
CA ARG A 237 -24.49 32.29 13.01
C ARG A 237 -23.94 33.00 11.78
N ASP A 238 -23.76 34.30 11.86
CA ASP A 238 -23.44 35.16 10.71
C ASP A 238 -21.94 35.49 10.58
N PHE A 239 -21.13 35.02 11.47
CA PHE A 239 -19.69 35.22 11.40
C PHE A 239 -18.96 33.92 11.07
N PRO A 240 -17.72 33.98 10.51
CA PRO A 240 -16.97 32.80 10.15
C PRO A 240 -16.94 31.77 11.27
N TYR A 241 -17.43 30.57 10.96
CA TYR A 241 -17.54 29.49 11.93
C TYR A 241 -16.17 28.84 12.14
N VAL A 242 -15.73 28.74 13.41
CA VAL A 242 -14.53 28.01 13.79
C VAL A 242 -14.93 26.61 14.21
N HIS A 243 -14.74 25.64 13.35
CA HIS A 243 -14.94 24.22 13.68
C HIS A 243 -13.61 23.60 14.11
N PRO A 244 -13.57 22.92 15.25
CA PRO A 244 -14.66 22.37 16.05
C PRO A 244 -15.23 23.31 17.13
N GLY A 245 -14.84 24.56 17.18
CA GLY A 245 -15.17 25.53 18.22
C GLY A 245 -13.93 25.90 19.07
N LEU A 246 -13.92 27.06 19.67
CA LEU A 246 -12.72 27.56 20.37
C LEU A 246 -12.31 26.69 21.54
N SER A 247 -13.26 26.14 22.31
CA SER A 247 -12.96 25.25 23.43
C SER A 247 -12.35 23.93 22.94
N GLU A 248 -12.90 23.34 21.92
CA GLU A 248 -12.37 22.09 21.32
C GLU A 248 -11.03 22.33 20.62
N LEU A 249 -10.88 23.48 19.95
CA LEU A 249 -9.62 23.89 19.35
C LEU A 249 -8.52 24.07 20.39
N GLY A 250 -8.87 24.62 21.57
CA GLY A 250 -7.96 24.75 22.71
C GLY A 250 -7.50 23.38 23.25
N LYS A 251 -8.42 22.42 23.38
CA LYS A 251 -8.11 21.04 23.76
C LYS A 251 -7.24 20.36 22.70
N GLU A 252 -7.57 20.57 21.43
CA GLU A 252 -6.79 20.02 20.32
C GLU A 252 -5.38 20.58 20.30
N ALA A 253 -5.22 21.90 20.48
CA ALA A 253 -3.90 22.53 20.57
C ALA A 253 -3.10 22.01 21.77
N ALA A 254 -3.76 21.72 22.91
CA ALA A 254 -3.13 21.12 24.08
C ALA A 254 -2.66 19.68 23.77
N ALA A 255 -3.51 18.86 23.17
CA ALA A 255 -3.17 17.49 22.80
C ALA A 255 -2.02 17.43 21.78
N LEU A 256 -2.00 18.34 20.80
CA LEU A 256 -0.89 18.46 19.84
C LEU A 256 0.40 18.89 20.52
N LEU A 257 0.35 19.85 21.48
CA LEU A 257 1.51 20.26 22.28
C LEU A 257 2.05 19.10 23.11
N GLU A 258 1.19 18.33 23.75
CA GLU A 258 1.58 17.15 24.51
C GLU A 258 2.23 16.11 23.59
N SER A 259 1.61 15.79 22.44
CA SER A 259 2.17 14.86 21.45
C SER A 259 3.54 15.32 20.94
N LEU A 260 3.69 16.62 20.62
CA LEU A 260 4.98 17.17 20.21
C LEU A 260 6.00 17.17 21.36
N GLY A 261 5.56 17.39 22.59
CA GLY A 261 6.42 17.39 23.80
C GLY A 261 7.02 16.03 24.12
N GLN A 262 6.36 14.95 23.72
CA GLN A 262 6.87 13.57 23.88
C GLN A 262 7.90 13.19 22.81
N LEU A 263 8.03 13.96 21.72
CA LEU A 263 8.99 13.69 20.67
C LEU A 263 10.41 14.07 21.13
N ARG A 264 11.37 13.17 20.97
CA ARG A 264 12.79 13.37 21.31
C ARG A 264 13.48 14.49 20.52
N THR A 265 12.76 15.22 19.69
CA THR A 265 13.27 16.12 18.63
C THR A 265 12.81 17.55 18.73
N LEU A 266 12.44 17.99 19.93
CA LEU A 266 12.04 19.37 20.21
C LEU A 266 13.08 20.44 19.80
N SER A 267 14.34 20.07 19.57
CA SER A 267 15.39 20.97 19.09
C SER A 267 15.29 21.33 17.60
N HIS A 268 14.48 20.63 16.82
CA HIS A 268 14.31 20.93 15.40
C HIS A 268 13.47 22.19 15.20
N PRO A 269 13.90 23.20 14.39
CA PRO A 269 13.22 24.50 14.25
C PRO A 269 11.73 24.42 13.87
N ILE A 270 11.35 23.44 13.03
CA ILE A 270 9.95 23.22 12.62
C ILE A 270 9.07 22.86 13.82
N TYR A 271 9.56 21.98 14.70
CA TYR A 271 8.84 21.60 15.91
C TYR A 271 8.74 22.75 16.92
N GLN A 272 9.81 23.54 17.08
CA GLN A 272 9.78 24.74 17.92
C GLN A 272 8.76 25.76 17.42
N GLY A 273 8.73 26.02 16.10
CA GLY A 273 7.75 26.92 15.49
C GLY A 273 6.32 26.42 15.65
N ALA A 274 6.08 25.11 15.53
CA ALA A 274 4.79 24.49 15.77
C ALA A 274 4.35 24.64 17.23
N CYS A 275 5.22 24.36 18.21
CA CYS A 275 4.94 24.54 19.64
C CYS A 275 4.61 25.99 19.99
N GLN A 276 5.37 26.96 19.51
CA GLN A 276 5.09 28.38 19.73
C GLN A 276 3.73 28.81 19.17
N SER A 277 3.37 28.31 17.98
CA SER A 277 2.07 28.63 17.37
C SER A 277 0.91 28.02 18.16
N LEU A 278 1.06 26.80 18.66
CA LEU A 278 0.08 26.13 19.52
C LEU A 278 -0.10 26.85 20.85
N GLN A 279 0.97 27.29 21.49
CA GLN A 279 0.92 28.07 22.75
C GLN A 279 0.21 29.42 22.58
N ARG A 280 0.48 30.12 21.46
CA ARG A 280 -0.19 31.40 21.16
C ARG A 280 -1.69 31.25 21.02
N ILE A 281 -2.16 30.22 20.29
CA ILE A 281 -3.60 30.02 20.12
C ILE A 281 -4.28 29.62 21.42
N GLN A 282 -3.65 28.79 22.27
CA GLN A 282 -4.19 28.43 23.57
C GLN A 282 -4.39 29.67 24.47
N LEU A 283 -3.40 30.54 24.54
CA LEU A 283 -3.47 31.79 25.32
C LEU A 283 -4.62 32.68 24.82
N ALA A 284 -4.72 32.87 23.50
CA ALA A 284 -5.78 33.71 22.92
C ALA A 284 -7.17 33.17 23.19
N ILE A 285 -7.37 31.84 23.09
CA ILE A 285 -8.64 31.18 23.40
C ILE A 285 -9.02 31.39 24.86
N SER A 286 -8.10 31.21 25.81
CA SER A 286 -8.35 31.41 27.23
C SER A 286 -8.73 32.88 27.54
N GLN A 287 -8.07 33.85 26.92
CA GLN A 287 -8.41 35.25 27.07
C GLN A 287 -9.81 35.57 26.53
N PHE A 288 -10.15 35.03 25.35
CA PHE A 288 -11.47 35.25 24.77
C PHE A 288 -12.59 34.59 25.58
N GLN A 289 -12.38 33.40 26.15
CA GLN A 289 -13.34 32.76 27.03
C GLN A 289 -13.64 33.64 28.28
N SER A 290 -12.62 34.21 28.86
CA SER A 290 -12.80 35.15 29.96
C SER A 290 -13.59 36.42 29.57
N GLN A 291 -13.36 36.96 28.37
CA GLN A 291 -14.14 38.09 27.83
C GLN A 291 -15.62 37.72 27.62
N MET A 292 -15.89 36.51 27.14
CA MET A 292 -17.25 36.03 26.94
C MET A 292 -17.99 35.88 28.27
N GLU A 293 -17.36 35.32 29.30
CA GLU A 293 -17.92 35.22 30.64
C GLU A 293 -18.27 36.59 31.24
N GLN A 294 -17.38 37.57 31.05
CA GLN A 294 -17.61 38.95 31.48
C GLN A 294 -18.78 39.61 30.73
N ALA A 295 -18.93 39.38 29.42
CA ALA A 295 -20.03 39.92 28.64
C ALA A 295 -21.36 39.32 29.08
N ILE A 296 -21.43 38.01 29.34
CA ILE A 296 -22.64 37.32 29.85
C ILE A 296 -23.03 37.86 31.23
N ALA A 297 -22.06 38.02 32.13
CA ALA A 297 -22.32 38.60 33.45
C ALA A 297 -22.84 40.05 33.41
N ALA A 298 -22.49 40.80 32.39
CA ALA A 298 -22.95 42.15 32.14
C ALA A 298 -24.26 42.25 31.32
N ASP A 299 -24.97 41.16 31.04
CA ASP A 299 -26.14 41.04 30.15
C ASP A 299 -25.92 41.65 28.76
N LYS A 300 -24.75 41.37 28.17
CA LYS A 300 -24.32 41.86 26.84
C LYS A 300 -23.87 40.76 25.93
N THR A 301 -23.80 41.07 24.63
CA THR A 301 -23.08 40.25 23.65
C THR A 301 -21.61 40.64 23.67
N VAL A 302 -20.76 39.66 23.28
CA VAL A 302 -19.35 39.94 22.98
C VAL A 302 -19.28 40.90 21.75
N PRO A 303 -18.44 41.94 21.78
CA PRO A 303 -18.29 42.84 20.64
C PRO A 303 -17.89 42.08 19.37
N LEU A 304 -18.43 42.49 18.24
CA LEU A 304 -18.21 41.78 16.96
C LEU A 304 -16.74 41.78 16.55
N ASP A 305 -16.03 42.89 16.77
CA ASP A 305 -14.61 43.02 16.46
C ASP A 305 -13.73 42.07 17.29
N GLU A 306 -14.09 41.76 18.54
CA GLU A 306 -13.40 40.74 19.34
C GLU A 306 -13.67 39.30 18.80
N ILE A 307 -14.90 39.04 18.39
CA ILE A 307 -15.27 37.79 17.74
C ILE A 307 -14.53 37.61 16.39
N GLU A 308 -14.42 38.68 15.61
CA GLU A 308 -13.68 38.68 14.35
C GLU A 308 -12.17 38.46 14.57
N LYS A 309 -11.57 39.09 15.58
CA LYS A 309 -10.17 38.90 15.94
C LYS A 309 -9.87 37.45 16.29
N ILE A 310 -10.63 36.84 17.21
CA ILE A 310 -10.40 35.46 17.62
C ILE A 310 -10.71 34.50 16.49
N THR A 311 -11.74 34.78 15.70
CA THR A 311 -12.10 33.95 14.53
C THR A 311 -10.99 33.99 13.48
N SER A 312 -10.43 35.18 13.21
CA SER A 312 -9.30 35.33 12.28
C SER A 312 -8.07 34.58 12.78
N LEU A 313 -7.76 34.67 14.08
CA LEU A 313 -6.64 33.94 14.68
C LEU A 313 -6.86 32.42 14.62
N ALA A 314 -8.05 31.96 14.94
CA ALA A 314 -8.41 30.52 14.87
C ALA A 314 -8.37 29.99 13.45
N ASN A 315 -8.89 30.76 12.48
CA ASN A 315 -8.79 30.39 11.06
C ASN A 315 -7.33 30.41 10.57
N GLY A 316 -6.55 31.38 11.01
CA GLY A 316 -5.10 31.43 10.75
C GLY A 316 -4.37 30.23 11.33
N PHE A 317 -4.70 29.83 12.55
CA PHE A 317 -4.16 28.61 13.17
C PHE A 317 -4.60 27.35 12.41
N GLN A 318 -5.87 27.22 12.01
CA GLN A 318 -6.33 26.08 11.21
C GLN A 318 -5.62 26.02 9.86
N HIS A 319 -5.40 27.17 9.22
CA HIS A 319 -4.62 27.24 7.98
C HIS A 319 -3.16 26.81 8.22
N PHE A 320 -2.53 27.34 9.26
CA PHE A 320 -1.18 26.93 9.66
C PHE A 320 -1.09 25.41 9.93
N ARG A 321 -2.02 24.87 10.73
CA ARG A 321 -2.12 23.44 11.03
C ARG A 321 -2.26 22.62 9.76
N ARG A 322 -3.20 22.98 8.87
CA ARG A 322 -3.42 22.27 7.60
C ARG A 322 -2.18 22.26 6.72
N LYS A 323 -1.46 23.39 6.66
CA LYS A 323 -0.21 23.50 5.90
C LYS A 323 0.89 22.63 6.49
N ASN A 324 0.88 22.41 7.80
CA ASN A 324 1.92 21.71 8.56
C ASN A 324 1.43 20.37 9.14
N GLN A 325 0.46 19.72 8.52
CA GLN A 325 -0.04 18.43 8.99
C GLN A 325 1.01 17.32 8.87
N TYR A 326 1.82 17.38 7.84
CA TYR A 326 2.91 16.44 7.60
C TYR A 326 4.09 17.13 6.94
N LEU A 327 5.25 16.53 7.09
CA LEU A 327 6.48 16.87 6.39
C LEU A 327 6.68 15.86 5.26
N LEU A 328 7.32 16.29 4.16
CA LEU A 328 7.62 15.44 3.02
C LEU A 328 9.00 15.77 2.49
N TRP A 329 9.88 14.77 2.42
CA TRP A 329 11.21 14.92 1.83
C TRP A 329 11.62 13.64 1.09
N GLU A 330 12.44 13.82 0.04
CA GLU A 330 13.02 12.73 -0.72
C GLU A 330 14.10 12.01 0.10
N VAL A 331 14.17 10.70 -0.02
CA VAL A 331 15.18 9.83 0.59
C VAL A 331 15.62 8.78 -0.40
N SER A 332 16.80 8.20 -0.18
CA SER A 332 17.18 7.01 -0.93
C SER A 332 16.23 5.85 -0.60
N PRO A 333 15.69 5.14 -1.60
CA PRO A 333 14.86 3.96 -1.36
C PRO A 333 15.64 2.84 -0.66
N TRP A 334 16.96 2.84 -0.76
CA TRP A 334 17.82 1.75 -0.29
C TRP A 334 18.24 1.85 1.17
N GLU A 335 18.09 3.00 1.80
CA GLU A 335 18.39 3.18 3.22
C GLU A 335 17.32 2.55 4.12
N ASN A 336 17.70 2.18 5.34
CA ASN A 336 16.72 1.78 6.34
C ASN A 336 15.93 3.00 6.86
N GLY A 337 14.61 2.84 6.95
CA GLY A 337 13.74 3.83 7.52
C GLY A 337 13.75 3.80 9.06
N SER A 338 13.29 4.90 9.65
CA SER A 338 12.93 4.95 11.07
C SER A 338 11.47 5.33 11.22
N PRO A 339 10.70 4.69 12.12
CA PRO A 339 9.31 5.07 12.36
C PRO A 339 9.15 6.49 12.91
N THR A 340 10.26 7.07 13.40
CA THR A 340 10.33 8.45 13.91
C THR A 340 11.32 9.29 13.11
N ALA A 341 11.46 9.00 11.81
CA ALA A 341 12.36 9.74 10.93
C ALA A 341 11.99 11.21 10.85
N LEU A 342 13.01 12.05 10.87
CA LEU A 342 12.91 13.50 10.75
C LEU A 342 13.77 14.00 9.60
N PRO A 343 13.35 15.08 8.93
CA PRO A 343 14.17 15.69 7.91
C PRO A 343 15.41 16.35 8.53
N GLY A 344 16.41 16.62 7.69
CA GLY A 344 17.58 17.41 8.10
C GLY A 344 17.22 18.82 8.52
N LYS A 345 18.18 19.55 9.14
CA LYS A 345 17.95 20.94 9.59
C LYS A 345 17.60 21.89 8.44
N ASP A 346 18.10 21.62 7.25
CA ASP A 346 17.85 22.40 6.03
C ASP A 346 16.67 21.84 5.23
N TYR A 347 15.65 21.35 5.94
CA TYR A 347 14.48 20.76 5.35
C TYR A 347 13.81 21.64 4.31
N GLN A 348 13.55 21.04 3.15
CA GLN A 348 12.70 21.61 2.11
C GLN A 348 11.66 20.57 1.70
N PHE A 349 10.44 21.01 1.45
CA PHE A 349 9.40 20.14 0.91
C PHE A 349 9.77 19.70 -0.50
N THR A 350 9.78 18.37 -0.76
CA THR A 350 10.09 17.82 -2.08
C THR A 350 9.07 18.29 -3.11
N ARG A 351 9.55 18.98 -4.17
CA ARG A 351 8.72 19.53 -5.24
C ARG A 351 8.86 18.78 -6.56
N THR A 352 9.99 18.11 -6.76
CA THR A 352 10.29 17.46 -8.03
C THR A 352 11.01 16.14 -7.78
N ILE A 353 10.59 15.10 -8.48
CA ILE A 353 11.26 13.79 -8.55
C ILE A 353 11.74 13.59 -10.00
N LYS A 354 12.93 13.03 -10.17
CA LYS A 354 13.50 12.80 -11.50
C LYS A 354 13.80 11.33 -11.74
N PHE A 355 13.39 10.83 -12.89
CA PHE A 355 13.72 9.51 -13.39
C PHE A 355 14.56 9.63 -14.66
N SER A 356 15.59 8.78 -14.78
CA SER A 356 16.40 8.66 -16.01
C SER A 356 16.72 7.19 -16.22
N GLN A 357 16.13 6.57 -17.22
CA GLN A 357 16.19 5.12 -17.41
C GLN A 357 16.03 4.68 -18.86
N ALA A 358 16.38 3.45 -19.17
CA ALA A 358 16.12 2.82 -20.46
C ALA A 358 14.62 2.53 -20.66
N SER A 359 14.23 2.15 -21.88
CA SER A 359 12.92 1.51 -22.10
C SER A 359 12.95 0.08 -21.55
N ASN A 360 11.81 -0.43 -21.09
CA ASN A 360 11.66 -1.75 -20.42
C ASN A 360 12.44 -1.87 -19.10
N GLU A 361 12.50 -0.79 -18.32
CA GLU A 361 13.20 -0.68 -17.05
C GLU A 361 12.26 -0.22 -15.95
N ARG A 362 12.59 -0.55 -14.71
CA ARG A 362 11.88 -0.16 -13.49
C ARG A 362 12.83 0.64 -12.61
N GLU A 363 12.49 1.87 -12.28
CA GLU A 363 13.30 2.74 -11.42
C GLU A 363 12.47 3.20 -10.22
N ALA A 364 13.05 3.18 -9.05
CA ALA A 364 12.40 3.54 -7.80
C ALA A 364 12.91 4.87 -7.24
N LYS A 365 11.99 5.69 -6.76
CA LYS A 365 12.26 6.84 -5.90
C LYS A 365 11.41 6.75 -4.64
N ALA A 366 11.91 7.29 -3.55
CA ALA A 366 11.19 7.25 -2.29
C ALA A 366 11.16 8.62 -1.62
N PHE A 367 10.09 8.85 -0.87
CA PHE A 367 9.98 9.99 0.01
C PHE A 367 9.38 9.57 1.35
N VAL A 368 9.68 10.35 2.38
CA VAL A 368 9.12 10.14 3.72
C VAL A 368 8.00 11.14 3.94
N LEU A 369 6.89 10.65 4.46
CA LEU A 369 5.82 11.44 5.06
C LEU A 369 5.91 11.29 6.57
N SER A 370 6.08 12.40 7.29
CA SER A 370 6.10 12.41 8.76
C SER A 370 5.00 13.30 9.30
N GLY A 371 4.16 12.77 10.19
CA GLY A 371 3.07 13.51 10.81
C GLY A 371 3.60 14.61 11.73
N LEU A 372 3.06 15.84 11.60
CA LEU A 372 3.39 16.96 12.47
C LEU A 372 2.14 17.45 13.21
N LEU A 373 1.26 18.17 12.54
CA LEU A 373 0.01 18.72 13.12
C LEU A 373 -1.22 18.01 12.54
N CYS A 374 -1.13 16.72 12.28
CA CYS A 374 -2.15 15.93 11.59
C CYS A 374 -3.34 15.51 12.47
N GLY A 375 -3.36 15.88 13.77
CA GLY A 375 -4.32 15.33 14.70
C GLY A 375 -3.98 13.87 15.03
N PRO A 376 -4.91 13.06 15.55
CA PRO A 376 -4.61 11.68 15.94
C PRO A 376 -4.25 10.77 14.74
N ARG A 377 -4.70 11.13 13.55
CA ARG A 377 -4.46 10.37 12.32
C ARG A 377 -4.78 11.22 11.09
N LEU A 378 -3.96 11.09 10.04
CA LEU A 378 -4.20 11.67 8.72
C LEU A 378 -4.01 10.62 7.63
N ASP A 379 -5.05 10.38 6.84
CA ASP A 379 -5.02 9.48 5.71
C ASP A 379 -4.79 10.27 4.42
N LEU A 380 -3.74 9.90 3.70
CA LEU A 380 -3.29 10.55 2.47
C LEU A 380 -3.36 9.58 1.30
N ARG A 381 -3.97 10.00 0.21
CA ARG A 381 -3.97 9.25 -1.04
C ARG A 381 -2.89 9.77 -1.98
N ILE A 382 -2.04 8.87 -2.46
CA ILE A 382 -0.95 9.17 -3.40
C ILE A 382 -1.43 8.84 -4.82
N VAL A 383 -1.49 9.83 -5.70
CA VAL A 383 -2.11 9.67 -7.02
C VAL A 383 -1.16 10.11 -8.13
N PRO A 384 -0.43 9.19 -8.77
CA PRO A 384 0.23 9.49 -10.02
C PRO A 384 -0.79 9.88 -11.09
N ARG A 385 -0.50 10.94 -11.86
CA ARG A 385 -1.39 11.44 -12.89
C ARG A 385 -0.95 10.99 -14.28
N SER A 386 -1.92 10.72 -15.15
CA SER A 386 -1.66 10.64 -16.58
C SER A 386 -1.37 12.05 -17.11
N SER A 387 -0.43 12.14 -18.04
CA SER A 387 -0.02 13.42 -18.63
C SER A 387 -0.29 13.45 -20.13
N ASN A 388 -0.86 14.56 -20.59
CA ASN A 388 -1.03 14.87 -22.00
C ASN A 388 -0.55 16.31 -22.26
N VAL A 389 0.76 16.53 -22.05
CA VAL A 389 1.38 17.83 -22.25
C VAL A 389 1.59 18.06 -23.75
N ARG A 390 1.21 19.25 -24.23
CA ARG A 390 1.40 19.64 -25.65
C ARG A 390 2.88 19.49 -26.04
N ASN A 391 3.13 18.83 -27.18
CA ASN A 391 4.46 18.53 -27.74
C ASN A 391 5.29 17.50 -26.93
N LYS A 392 4.67 16.73 -26.02
CA LYS A 392 5.30 15.60 -25.33
C LYS A 392 4.49 14.32 -25.57
N PRO A 393 5.12 13.14 -25.56
CA PRO A 393 4.40 11.87 -25.65
C PRO A 393 3.42 11.70 -24.48
N PHE A 394 2.31 11.03 -24.73
CA PHE A 394 1.33 10.69 -23.70
C PHE A 394 1.96 9.74 -22.67
N LEU A 395 1.75 10.02 -21.40
CA LEU A 395 2.16 9.17 -20.28
C LEU A 395 0.94 8.77 -19.45
N ALA A 396 0.65 7.50 -19.41
CA ALA A 396 -0.45 6.97 -18.60
C ALA A 396 -0.02 6.72 -17.16
N SER A 397 -0.94 6.91 -16.21
CA SER A 397 -0.67 6.71 -14.78
C SER A 397 -0.36 5.27 -14.40
N HIS A 398 -0.74 4.27 -15.22
CA HIS A 398 -0.44 2.86 -14.95
C HIS A 398 1.05 2.49 -15.08
N HIS A 399 1.88 3.40 -15.62
CA HIS A 399 3.35 3.26 -15.58
C HIS A 399 3.93 3.47 -14.19
N PHE A 400 3.12 3.93 -13.24
CA PHE A 400 3.55 4.15 -11.86
C PHE A 400 2.93 3.14 -10.91
N GLU A 401 3.76 2.58 -10.05
CA GLU A 401 3.36 1.78 -8.91
C GLU A 401 3.69 2.56 -7.63
N VAL A 402 2.75 2.56 -6.68
CA VAL A 402 2.92 3.23 -5.39
C VAL A 402 2.93 2.19 -4.29
N TYR A 403 3.96 2.22 -3.46
CA TYR A 403 4.08 1.31 -2.33
C TYR A 403 4.26 2.10 -1.03
N ALA A 404 3.65 1.62 0.04
CA ALA A 404 4.04 1.96 1.39
C ALA A 404 5.10 0.97 1.87
N GLU A 405 6.10 1.45 2.61
CA GLU A 405 7.13 0.63 3.22
C GLU A 405 6.89 0.55 4.73
N PRO A 406 6.09 -0.41 5.22
CA PRO A 406 5.85 -0.60 6.64
C PRO A 406 7.07 -1.20 7.35
N PHE A 407 7.03 -1.15 8.68
CA PHE A 407 8.06 -1.75 9.52
C PHE A 407 7.77 -3.22 9.78
N ILE A 408 8.83 -4.01 9.85
CA ILE A 408 8.83 -5.38 10.36
C ILE A 408 9.51 -5.42 11.73
N ASN A 409 9.07 -6.32 12.57
CA ASN A 409 9.70 -6.60 13.86
C ASN A 409 10.66 -7.79 13.71
N HIS A 410 11.96 -7.56 13.82
CA HIS A 410 12.97 -8.59 13.79
C HIS A 410 13.73 -8.59 15.13
N LEU A 411 13.49 -9.61 15.95
CA LEU A 411 14.11 -9.77 17.28
C LEU A 411 13.91 -8.56 18.23
N GLY A 412 12.87 -7.77 18.01
CA GLY A 412 12.59 -6.53 18.77
C GLY A 412 13.02 -5.25 18.08
N ASP A 413 13.83 -5.32 17.03
CA ASP A 413 14.20 -4.18 16.21
C ASP A 413 13.17 -3.93 15.11
N LEU A 414 12.86 -2.65 14.85
CA LEU A 414 12.00 -2.25 13.74
C LEU A 414 12.83 -1.93 12.51
N LEU A 415 12.63 -2.73 11.47
CA LEU A 415 13.30 -2.60 10.18
C LEU A 415 12.29 -2.30 9.09
N THR A 416 12.74 -1.73 7.97
CA THR A 416 11.92 -1.54 6.77
C THR A 416 12.37 -2.51 5.68
N ALA A 417 11.44 -3.27 5.13
CA ALA A 417 11.73 -4.21 4.05
C ALA A 417 10.58 -4.42 3.07
N PRO A 418 9.33 -4.67 3.50
CA PRO A 418 8.24 -4.97 2.59
C PRO A 418 7.77 -3.72 1.84
N LEU A 419 7.29 -3.92 0.61
CA LEU A 419 6.67 -2.89 -0.22
C LEU A 419 5.22 -3.29 -0.45
N VAL A 420 4.30 -2.63 0.25
CA VAL A 420 2.88 -2.99 0.23
C VAL A 420 2.09 -1.99 -0.61
N GLN A 421 1.35 -2.50 -1.59
CA GLN A 421 0.36 -1.70 -2.31
C GLN A 421 -0.95 -1.68 -1.52
N ASN A 422 -1.21 -0.57 -0.85
CA ASN A 422 -2.48 -0.35 -0.20
C ASN A 422 -3.58 -0.05 -1.23
N SER A 423 -4.79 -0.54 -0.99
CA SER A 423 -5.94 -0.22 -1.84
C SER A 423 -6.09 1.29 -2.00
N GLY A 424 -6.15 1.75 -3.25
CA GLY A 424 -6.25 3.18 -3.57
C GLY A 424 -5.01 4.02 -3.24
N ASN A 425 -3.85 3.41 -3.02
CA ASN A 425 -2.58 4.07 -2.68
C ASN A 425 -2.70 4.99 -1.44
N ILE A 426 -3.33 4.49 -0.39
CA ILE A 426 -3.59 5.25 0.83
C ILE A 426 -2.50 4.93 1.85
N VAL A 427 -1.92 5.97 2.43
CA VAL A 427 -0.98 5.91 3.55
C VAL A 427 -1.50 6.71 4.72
N THR A 428 -1.18 6.27 5.94
CA THR A 428 -1.59 6.93 7.18
C THR A 428 -0.37 7.52 7.87
N VAL A 429 -0.50 8.75 8.35
CA VAL A 429 0.49 9.39 9.21
C VAL A 429 -0.15 9.81 10.53
N THR A 430 0.60 9.68 11.61
CA THR A 430 0.27 10.15 12.97
C THR A 430 1.35 11.11 13.47
N PRO A 431 1.09 11.95 14.46
CA PRO A 431 2.09 12.88 14.96
C PRO A 431 3.35 12.15 15.44
N GLY A 432 4.51 12.58 14.93
CA GLY A 432 5.81 12.00 15.28
C GLY A 432 6.15 10.66 14.66
N GLU A 433 5.25 10.09 13.89
CA GLU A 433 5.51 8.87 13.12
C GLU A 433 5.78 9.21 11.64
N ALA A 434 6.61 8.39 11.04
CA ALA A 434 7.02 8.54 9.65
C ALA A 434 6.72 7.26 8.87
N ILE A 435 6.24 7.42 7.64
CA ILE A 435 6.09 6.34 6.68
C ILE A 435 6.87 6.68 5.41
N ARG A 436 7.56 5.68 4.88
CA ARG A 436 8.21 5.80 3.59
C ARG A 436 7.26 5.36 2.48
N VAL A 437 7.21 6.16 1.41
CA VAL A 437 6.43 5.89 0.20
C VAL A 437 7.37 5.75 -0.98
N TRP A 438 7.23 4.68 -1.72
CA TRP A 438 7.95 4.43 -2.96
C TRP A 438 7.08 4.78 -4.15
N ILE A 439 7.69 5.41 -5.13
CA ILE A 439 7.14 5.59 -6.47
C ILE A 439 8.06 4.83 -7.42
N VAL A 440 7.53 3.76 -8.00
CA VAL A 440 8.25 2.98 -9.00
C VAL A 440 7.70 3.34 -10.37
N PHE A 441 8.56 3.80 -11.25
CA PHE A 441 8.23 4.09 -12.63
C PHE A 441 8.69 2.95 -13.54
N ASN A 442 7.76 2.41 -14.35
CA ASN A 442 8.01 1.35 -15.32
C ASN A 442 7.91 1.91 -16.74
N SER A 443 9.02 1.96 -17.44
CA SER A 443 9.11 2.50 -18.79
C SER A 443 8.74 1.52 -19.91
N ARG A 444 8.25 0.32 -19.55
CA ARG A 444 7.90 -0.70 -20.55
C ARG A 444 6.88 -0.19 -21.55
N GLY A 445 7.19 -0.32 -22.84
CA GLY A 445 6.32 0.13 -23.94
C GLY A 445 6.37 1.62 -24.23
N LEU A 446 7.16 2.40 -23.47
CA LEU A 446 7.35 3.81 -23.75
C LEU A 446 8.49 4.01 -24.76
N PRO A 447 8.30 4.85 -25.79
CA PRO A 447 9.38 5.26 -26.67
C PRO A 447 10.38 6.16 -25.93
N PRO A 448 11.63 6.26 -26.43
CA PRO A 448 12.59 7.23 -25.93
C PRO A 448 12.07 8.66 -26.01
N GLY A 449 12.37 9.47 -24.98
CA GLY A 449 11.92 10.87 -24.92
C GLY A 449 11.82 11.42 -23.51
N ASP A 450 11.43 12.69 -23.45
CA ASP A 450 11.23 13.40 -22.19
C ASP A 450 9.73 13.47 -21.87
N TYR A 451 9.36 13.03 -20.68
CA TYR A 451 7.98 13.03 -20.18
C TYR A 451 7.90 13.87 -18.91
N ASN A 452 6.70 14.39 -18.63
CA ASN A 452 6.41 15.06 -17.37
C ASN A 452 5.03 14.65 -16.89
N THR A 453 4.89 14.53 -15.60
CA THR A 453 3.60 14.32 -14.92
C THR A 453 3.66 14.87 -13.50
N THR A 454 2.66 14.56 -12.69
CA THR A 454 2.62 14.90 -11.27
C THR A 454 2.19 13.70 -10.45
N VAL A 455 2.68 13.65 -9.21
CA VAL A 455 2.15 12.80 -8.14
C VAL A 455 1.44 13.70 -7.16
N GLU A 456 0.13 13.52 -7.02
CA GLU A 456 -0.69 14.29 -6.09
C GLU A 456 -0.81 13.58 -4.75
N ILE A 457 -0.72 14.34 -3.66
CA ILE A 457 -0.95 13.90 -2.29
C ILE A 457 -2.24 14.52 -1.80
N LYS A 458 -3.28 13.70 -1.63
CA LYS A 458 -4.64 14.13 -1.31
C LYS A 458 -5.04 13.68 0.08
N PRO A 459 -5.31 14.60 1.03
CA PRO A 459 -6.00 14.24 2.26
C PRO A 459 -7.39 13.69 1.95
N LEU A 460 -7.77 12.55 2.54
CA LEU A 460 -9.02 11.87 2.20
C LEU A 460 -10.26 12.52 2.80
N TYR A 461 -10.11 13.14 3.96
CA TYR A 461 -11.26 13.63 4.75
C TYR A 461 -11.23 15.13 5.00
N ASP A 462 -10.20 15.83 4.54
CA ASP A 462 -10.10 17.29 4.61
C ASP A 462 -10.21 17.90 3.21
N PHE A 463 -11.43 18.05 2.72
CA PHE A 463 -11.73 18.65 1.41
C PHE A 463 -11.40 20.13 1.30
N SER A 464 -11.08 20.78 2.44
CA SER A 464 -10.70 22.21 2.46
C SER A 464 -9.22 22.43 2.18
N ARG A 465 -8.41 21.35 2.15
CA ARG A 465 -6.99 21.42 1.87
C ARG A 465 -6.73 21.31 0.36
N ALA A 466 -5.85 22.18 -0.12
CA ALA A 466 -5.31 22.05 -1.46
C ALA A 466 -4.54 20.71 -1.58
N THR A 467 -4.73 20.02 -2.70
CA THR A 467 -3.90 18.88 -3.07
C THR A 467 -2.47 19.36 -3.26
N GLU A 468 -1.52 18.74 -2.55
CA GLU A 468 -0.10 18.97 -2.82
C GLU A 468 0.31 18.15 -4.03
N SER A 469 1.20 18.70 -4.87
CA SER A 469 1.70 18.04 -6.07
C SER A 469 3.22 18.00 -6.07
N ILE A 470 3.77 16.88 -6.45
CA ILE A 470 5.18 16.66 -6.74
C ILE A 470 5.30 16.55 -8.26
N ASP A 471 6.09 17.41 -8.88
CA ASP A 471 6.40 17.31 -10.31
C ASP A 471 7.29 16.09 -10.57
N VAL A 472 7.04 15.38 -11.64
CA VAL A 472 7.82 14.21 -12.04
C VAL A 472 8.37 14.44 -13.44
N ASP A 473 9.70 14.58 -13.51
CA ASP A 473 10.45 14.68 -14.76
C ASP A 473 11.04 13.33 -15.11
N ILE A 474 10.83 12.86 -16.34
CA ILE A 474 11.26 11.55 -16.76
C ILE A 474 12.00 11.67 -18.08
N LYS A 475 13.16 11.03 -18.15
CA LYS A 475 13.93 10.83 -19.38
C LYS A 475 14.02 9.34 -19.67
N VAL A 476 13.43 8.91 -20.78
CA VAL A 476 13.60 7.55 -21.30
C VAL A 476 14.68 7.60 -22.37
N TRP A 477 15.81 6.89 -22.15
CA TRP A 477 16.95 6.87 -23.05
C TRP A 477 16.69 6.09 -24.35
N ASN A 478 17.57 6.27 -25.37
CA ASN A 478 17.43 5.66 -26.69
C ASN A 478 17.95 4.22 -26.75
N PHE A 479 17.69 3.43 -25.72
CA PHE A 479 17.93 2.00 -25.74
C PHE A 479 16.89 1.27 -24.88
N THR A 480 16.73 -0.01 -25.15
CA THR A 480 15.76 -0.87 -24.50
C THR A 480 16.48 -2.02 -23.80
N LEU A 481 16.11 -2.31 -22.57
CA LEU A 481 16.56 -3.51 -21.88
C LEU A 481 15.87 -4.76 -22.45
N PRO A 482 16.52 -5.94 -22.38
CA PRO A 482 15.96 -7.17 -22.94
C PRO A 482 14.68 -7.61 -22.22
N GLU A 483 13.91 -8.49 -22.83
CA GLU A 483 12.84 -9.19 -22.14
C GLU A 483 13.43 -10.20 -21.14
N THR A 484 12.67 -10.54 -20.09
CA THR A 484 13.16 -11.39 -18.98
C THR A 484 13.79 -12.71 -19.45
N ARG A 485 13.21 -13.38 -20.45
CA ARG A 485 13.76 -14.62 -21.00
C ARG A 485 15.14 -14.47 -21.65
N ASP A 486 15.43 -13.28 -22.17
CA ASP A 486 16.66 -12.95 -22.92
C ASP A 486 17.68 -12.22 -22.04
N TRP A 487 17.43 -12.15 -20.72
CA TRP A 487 18.29 -11.47 -19.77
C TRP A 487 19.70 -12.06 -19.76
N PRO A 488 20.78 -11.25 -19.72
CA PRO A 488 22.15 -11.72 -19.90
C PRO A 488 22.67 -12.62 -18.79
N ILE A 489 21.99 -12.64 -17.62
CA ILE A 489 22.39 -13.43 -16.45
C ILE A 489 21.17 -14.15 -15.87
N ASP A 490 21.36 -15.35 -15.35
CA ASP A 490 20.31 -16.13 -14.72
C ASP A 490 20.13 -15.72 -13.25
N ALA A 491 18.90 -15.50 -12.82
CA ALA A 491 18.54 -15.30 -11.42
C ALA A 491 17.55 -16.39 -10.98
N PHE A 492 17.80 -16.95 -9.82
CA PHE A 492 16.98 -18.01 -9.24
C PHE A 492 16.80 -17.80 -7.74
N PHE A 493 15.58 -17.96 -7.25
CA PHE A 493 15.27 -17.95 -5.84
C PHE A 493 14.58 -19.24 -5.45
N TRP A 494 15.12 -19.93 -4.45
CA TRP A 494 14.44 -21.10 -3.90
C TRP A 494 13.09 -20.69 -3.34
N GLY A 495 12.09 -21.53 -3.56
CA GLY A 495 10.74 -21.29 -3.06
C GLY A 495 10.57 -21.64 -1.59
N PRO A 496 9.58 -21.08 -0.93
CA PRO A 496 9.26 -21.38 0.46
C PRO A 496 8.65 -22.76 0.62
N ASN A 497 8.67 -23.21 1.84
CA ASN A 497 8.17 -24.51 2.25
C ASN A 497 6.64 -24.59 2.34
N ASN A 498 5.91 -23.43 2.38
CA ASN A 498 4.48 -23.37 2.62
C ASN A 498 3.81 -22.31 1.75
N PHE A 499 3.43 -22.64 0.52
CA PHE A 499 2.50 -21.83 -0.25
C PHE A 499 1.10 -22.43 -0.19
N ASP A 500 0.18 -21.64 0.35
CA ASP A 500 -1.24 -21.84 0.09
C ASP A 500 -1.57 -21.03 -1.19
N ASN A 501 -1.48 -21.69 -2.35
CA ASN A 501 -2.09 -21.25 -3.61
C ASN A 501 -1.62 -19.97 -4.36
N ASP A 502 -0.48 -19.33 -4.01
CA ASP A 502 -0.05 -18.08 -4.71
C ASP A 502 1.23 -18.23 -5.56
N GLU A 503 1.55 -19.44 -6.01
CA GLU A 503 2.73 -19.68 -6.87
C GLU A 503 2.67 -18.92 -8.19
N VAL A 504 1.50 -18.79 -8.78
CA VAL A 504 1.28 -18.01 -10.01
C VAL A 504 1.57 -16.53 -9.79
N ALA A 505 1.08 -15.97 -8.67
CA ALA A 505 1.38 -14.58 -8.30
C ALA A 505 2.88 -14.38 -8.06
N MET A 506 3.56 -15.37 -7.44
CA MET A 506 5.01 -15.33 -7.24
C MET A 506 5.76 -15.39 -8.57
N LEU A 507 5.36 -16.25 -9.53
CA LEU A 507 5.96 -16.25 -10.86
C LEU A 507 5.87 -14.89 -11.54
N ARG A 508 4.69 -14.27 -11.52
CA ARG A 508 4.47 -12.94 -12.10
C ARG A 508 5.31 -11.88 -11.40
N LEU A 509 5.40 -11.93 -10.07
CA LEU A 509 6.22 -11.03 -9.27
C LEU A 509 7.71 -11.17 -9.64
N MET A 510 8.24 -12.39 -9.68
CA MET A 510 9.63 -12.66 -10.02
C MET A 510 9.95 -12.28 -11.46
N HIS A 511 9.09 -12.67 -12.43
CA HIS A 511 9.24 -12.30 -13.82
C HIS A 511 9.33 -10.79 -14.03
N SER A 512 8.49 -10.01 -13.33
CA SER A 512 8.49 -8.55 -13.43
C SER A 512 9.76 -7.89 -12.85
N ARG A 513 10.63 -8.66 -12.19
CA ARG A 513 11.95 -8.26 -11.66
C ARG A 513 13.10 -9.00 -12.37
N HIS A 514 12.88 -9.39 -13.62
CA HIS A 514 13.87 -10.02 -14.50
C HIS A 514 14.40 -11.38 -14.05
N VAL A 515 13.71 -12.05 -13.12
CA VAL A 515 14.06 -13.39 -12.67
C VAL A 515 13.56 -14.41 -13.66
N LYS A 516 14.48 -15.17 -14.28
CA LYS A 516 14.17 -16.14 -15.33
C LYS A 516 13.63 -17.48 -14.82
N TRP A 517 14.06 -17.88 -13.62
CA TRP A 517 13.81 -19.20 -13.10
C TRP A 517 12.73 -19.19 -12.02
N GLY A 518 11.62 -19.89 -12.28
CA GLY A 518 10.58 -20.13 -11.29
C GLY A 518 10.89 -21.37 -10.45
N TRP A 519 10.44 -21.40 -9.22
CA TRP A 519 10.52 -22.55 -8.32
C TRP A 519 9.18 -23.22 -8.15
N THR A 520 9.16 -24.54 -8.14
CA THR A 520 7.98 -25.31 -7.81
C THR A 520 8.31 -26.38 -6.76
N LYS A 521 7.83 -26.13 -5.54
CA LYS A 521 7.86 -27.13 -4.46
C LYS A 521 6.46 -27.62 -4.14
N SER A 522 5.43 -26.81 -4.32
CA SER A 522 4.06 -27.12 -3.93
C SER A 522 3.42 -28.22 -4.78
N LEU A 523 4.08 -28.58 -5.90
CA LEU A 523 3.72 -29.80 -6.64
C LEU A 523 3.58 -31.04 -5.74
N LEU A 524 4.19 -31.00 -4.55
CA LEU A 524 4.26 -32.12 -3.62
C LEU A 524 3.29 -32.01 -2.44
N TYR A 525 2.96 -30.77 -2.06
CA TYR A 525 2.24 -30.45 -0.84
C TYR A 525 0.85 -29.85 -1.06
N THR A 526 0.31 -29.88 -2.30
CA THR A 526 -1.10 -29.53 -2.45
C THR A 526 -1.94 -30.49 -1.64
N ARG A 527 -2.69 -29.98 -0.66
CA ARG A 527 -3.52 -30.77 0.26
C ARG A 527 -4.44 -31.77 -0.44
N GLY A 528 -4.75 -31.54 -1.73
CA GLY A 528 -5.50 -32.45 -2.60
C GLY A 528 -4.67 -33.66 -3.03
N VAL A 529 -3.43 -33.45 -3.49
CA VAL A 529 -2.53 -34.50 -3.96
C VAL A 529 -2.10 -35.40 -2.81
N GLU A 530 -1.80 -34.86 -1.63
CA GLU A 530 -1.52 -35.64 -0.43
C GLU A 530 -2.70 -36.54 -0.02
N ARG A 531 -3.93 -36.03 -0.03
CA ARG A 531 -5.12 -36.85 0.30
C ARG A 531 -5.38 -37.93 -0.71
N GLU A 532 -5.15 -37.69 -1.99
CA GLU A 532 -5.31 -38.71 -3.05
C GLU A 532 -4.16 -39.71 -3.06
N ASN A 533 -2.92 -39.29 -2.79
CA ASN A 533 -1.77 -40.18 -2.62
C ASN A 533 -1.93 -41.11 -1.41
N GLN A 534 -2.56 -40.63 -0.33
CA GLN A 534 -2.89 -41.47 0.83
C GLN A 534 -4.05 -42.46 0.57
N ARG A 535 -4.89 -42.21 -0.43
CA ARG A 535 -5.99 -43.09 -0.85
C ARG A 535 -5.60 -44.11 -1.90
N GLY A 536 -4.54 -43.86 -2.68
CA GLY A 536 -4.02 -44.74 -3.72
C GLY A 536 -2.73 -45.45 -3.32
N LYS A 537 -2.60 -46.74 -3.50
CA LYS A 537 -1.31 -47.42 -3.39
C LYS A 537 -0.44 -46.98 -4.56
N LEU A 538 0.54 -46.11 -4.31
CA LEU A 538 1.59 -45.80 -5.26
C LEU A 538 2.49 -47.02 -5.47
N PRO A 539 3.01 -47.24 -6.69
CA PRO A 539 4.03 -48.26 -6.92
C PRO A 539 5.22 -48.06 -5.99
N GLU A 540 5.87 -49.16 -5.62
CA GLU A 540 7.04 -49.15 -4.73
C GLU A 540 8.12 -48.16 -5.28
N GLY A 541 8.59 -47.21 -4.46
CA GLY A 541 9.58 -46.21 -4.85
C GLY A 541 9.00 -44.92 -5.50
N GLN A 542 7.71 -44.80 -5.71
CA GLN A 542 7.08 -43.56 -6.14
C GLN A 542 6.53 -42.78 -4.94
N LEU A 543 6.99 -41.54 -4.78
CA LEU A 543 6.47 -40.61 -3.76
C LEU A 543 5.20 -39.91 -4.23
N PHE A 544 4.94 -39.82 -5.54
CA PHE A 544 3.84 -39.03 -6.13
C PHE A 544 3.34 -39.64 -7.45
N ASN A 545 2.07 -39.35 -7.77
CA ASN A 545 1.52 -39.55 -9.09
C ASN A 545 1.77 -38.27 -9.95
N PRO A 546 2.64 -38.35 -11.00
CA PRO A 546 2.97 -37.20 -11.84
C PRO A 546 1.78 -36.56 -12.54
N GLU A 547 0.77 -37.37 -12.90
CA GLU A 547 -0.46 -36.83 -13.53
C GLU A 547 -1.25 -35.95 -12.59
N LEU A 548 -1.43 -36.37 -11.34
CA LEU A 548 -2.13 -35.55 -10.34
C LEU A 548 -1.38 -34.25 -10.07
N VAL A 549 -0.07 -34.31 -10.00
CA VAL A 549 0.80 -33.15 -9.80
C VAL A 549 0.64 -32.13 -10.93
N LEU A 550 0.76 -32.59 -12.18
CA LEU A 550 0.65 -31.72 -13.35
C LEU A 550 -0.75 -31.15 -13.52
N ASN A 551 -1.79 -31.96 -13.27
CA ASN A 551 -3.17 -31.53 -13.37
C ASN A 551 -3.53 -30.51 -12.29
N ALA A 552 -3.06 -30.68 -11.06
CA ALA A 552 -3.28 -29.74 -9.96
C ALA A 552 -2.56 -28.39 -10.16
N ASN A 553 -1.54 -28.33 -11.01
CA ASN A 553 -0.69 -27.15 -11.22
C ASN A 553 -0.68 -26.67 -12.68
N GLN A 554 -1.73 -26.93 -13.44
CA GLN A 554 -1.83 -26.51 -14.85
C GLN A 554 -1.66 -25.00 -15.01
N GLU A 555 -2.25 -24.19 -14.15
CA GLU A 555 -2.14 -22.74 -14.20
C GLU A 555 -0.69 -22.26 -14.00
N PHE A 556 0.04 -22.86 -13.06
CA PHE A 556 1.46 -22.56 -12.85
C PHE A 556 2.29 -22.82 -14.11
N PHE A 557 2.17 -24.02 -14.72
CA PHE A 557 2.93 -24.36 -15.92
C PHE A 557 2.52 -23.51 -17.12
N HIS A 558 1.23 -23.25 -17.28
CA HIS A 558 0.74 -22.37 -18.33
C HIS A 558 1.29 -20.94 -18.16
N THR A 559 1.24 -20.38 -16.96
CA THR A 559 1.79 -19.06 -16.66
C THR A 559 3.30 -19.03 -16.88
N ALA A 560 4.05 -20.02 -16.40
CA ALA A 560 5.49 -20.08 -16.62
C ALA A 560 5.83 -20.07 -18.12
N LYS A 561 5.08 -20.84 -18.93
CA LYS A 561 5.24 -20.86 -20.39
C LYS A 561 4.87 -19.54 -21.04
N GLU A 562 3.74 -18.94 -20.67
CA GLU A 562 3.30 -17.61 -21.14
C GLU A 562 4.36 -16.55 -20.90
N LEU A 563 4.95 -16.54 -19.70
CA LEU A 563 6.00 -15.62 -19.30
C LEU A 563 7.38 -15.96 -19.88
N GLY A 564 7.55 -17.11 -20.53
CA GLY A 564 8.86 -17.60 -21.01
C GLY A 564 9.83 -17.93 -19.87
N MET A 565 9.32 -18.21 -18.67
CA MET A 565 10.14 -18.59 -17.51
C MET A 565 10.54 -20.07 -17.58
N ARG A 566 11.72 -20.36 -17.02
CA ARG A 566 12.26 -21.71 -16.81
C ARG A 566 11.91 -22.19 -15.40
N ILE A 567 11.96 -23.49 -15.15
CA ILE A 567 11.48 -24.06 -13.90
C ILE A 567 12.55 -24.91 -13.22
N VAL A 568 12.77 -24.67 -11.94
CA VAL A 568 13.53 -25.56 -11.05
C VAL A 568 12.53 -26.38 -10.22
N PHE A 569 12.61 -27.71 -10.36
CA PHE A 569 11.84 -28.64 -9.53
C PHE A 569 12.55 -28.88 -8.21
N GLY A 570 11.88 -28.51 -7.15
CA GLY A 570 12.41 -28.57 -5.80
C GLY A 570 12.34 -29.95 -5.16
N TRP A 571 12.34 -29.94 -3.85
CA TRP A 571 12.32 -31.12 -3.00
C TRP A 571 11.17 -32.06 -3.33
N GLY A 572 11.43 -33.36 -3.37
CA GLY A 572 10.42 -34.37 -3.66
C GLY A 572 10.52 -34.97 -5.07
N THR A 573 11.52 -34.60 -5.86
CA THR A 573 11.86 -35.37 -7.03
C THR A 573 12.29 -36.78 -6.59
N CYS A 574 11.58 -37.78 -7.04
CA CYS A 574 11.86 -39.19 -6.72
C CYS A 574 13.20 -39.62 -7.32
N ASN A 575 13.93 -40.48 -6.62
CA ASN A 575 15.17 -41.10 -7.14
C ASN A 575 14.87 -42.16 -8.23
N SER A 576 13.59 -42.31 -8.64
CA SER A 576 13.18 -43.22 -9.66
C SER A 576 13.39 -42.64 -11.07
N LEU A 577 14.13 -43.35 -11.88
CA LEU A 577 14.32 -43.02 -13.28
C LEU A 577 12.99 -42.91 -14.06
N GLU A 578 12.05 -43.80 -13.82
CA GLU A 578 10.74 -43.80 -14.45
C GLU A 578 9.96 -42.52 -14.15
N TRP A 579 10.06 -42.03 -12.91
CA TRP A 579 9.43 -40.78 -12.50
C TRP A 579 9.99 -39.57 -13.27
N HIS A 580 11.33 -39.46 -13.38
CA HIS A 580 11.98 -38.41 -14.12
C HIS A 580 11.63 -38.46 -15.62
N GLN A 581 11.62 -39.63 -16.22
CA GLN A 581 11.22 -39.83 -17.62
C GLN A 581 9.78 -39.41 -17.85
N LEU A 582 8.87 -39.76 -16.96
CA LEU A 582 7.47 -39.41 -17.04
C LEU A 582 7.27 -37.88 -16.90
N MET A 583 7.92 -37.25 -15.92
CA MET A 583 7.86 -35.79 -15.74
C MET A 583 8.45 -35.04 -16.93
N ALA A 584 9.65 -35.41 -17.38
CA ALA A 584 10.27 -34.83 -18.57
C ALA A 584 9.38 -34.98 -19.82
N GLY A 585 8.80 -36.18 -20.04
CA GLY A 585 7.87 -36.41 -21.13
C GLY A 585 6.61 -35.53 -21.08
N ARG A 586 6.07 -35.27 -19.88
CA ARG A 586 4.92 -34.36 -19.70
C ARG A 586 5.28 -32.92 -19.91
N LEU A 587 6.42 -32.46 -19.38
CA LEU A 587 6.92 -31.09 -19.58
C LEU A 587 7.15 -30.82 -21.07
N LYS A 588 7.73 -31.78 -21.81
CA LYS A 588 7.89 -31.69 -23.27
C LYS A 588 6.53 -31.51 -23.97
N LYS A 589 5.48 -32.22 -23.53
CA LYS A 589 4.10 -32.08 -24.08
C LYS A 589 3.51 -30.68 -23.77
N LEU A 590 3.88 -30.06 -22.66
CA LEU A 590 3.52 -28.69 -22.33
C LEU A 590 4.38 -27.66 -23.08
N GLY A 591 5.33 -28.08 -23.89
CA GLY A 591 6.17 -27.25 -24.73
C GLY A 591 7.44 -26.74 -24.06
N PHE A 592 7.86 -27.32 -22.91
CA PHE A 592 9.16 -27.06 -22.30
C PHE A 592 10.25 -27.92 -22.94
N GLY A 593 11.35 -27.27 -23.35
CA GLY A 593 12.52 -27.93 -23.90
C GLY A 593 13.52 -28.38 -22.82
N PRO A 594 14.60 -29.11 -23.18
CA PRO A 594 15.60 -29.61 -22.24
C PRO A 594 16.29 -28.56 -21.39
N GLY A 595 16.43 -27.33 -21.90
CA GLY A 595 17.04 -26.22 -21.18
C GLY A 595 16.05 -25.38 -20.32
N ASP A 596 14.76 -25.73 -20.34
CA ASP A 596 13.70 -24.95 -19.67
C ASP A 596 13.41 -25.46 -18.25
N PHE A 597 14.03 -26.56 -17.83
CA PHE A 597 13.83 -27.09 -16.49
C PHE A 597 15.08 -27.73 -15.89
N ILE A 598 15.19 -27.66 -14.57
CA ILE A 598 16.26 -28.25 -13.74
C ILE A 598 15.61 -29.09 -12.65
N PHE A 599 16.11 -30.30 -12.41
CA PHE A 599 15.75 -31.12 -11.26
C PHE A 599 16.76 -30.89 -10.14
N LYS A 600 16.32 -30.40 -8.97
CA LYS A 600 17.18 -30.37 -7.78
C LYS A 600 17.34 -31.79 -7.25
N SER A 601 18.60 -32.20 -7.00
CA SER A 601 18.88 -33.51 -6.40
C SER A 601 18.25 -33.61 -5.01
N MET A 602 17.58 -34.74 -4.75
CA MET A 602 16.91 -35.06 -3.48
C MET A 602 17.82 -35.66 -2.42
N ILE A 603 19.03 -36.05 -2.80
CA ILE A 603 19.81 -36.94 -1.92
C ILE A 603 20.32 -36.18 -0.71
N ARG A 604 20.69 -34.94 -0.85
CA ARG A 604 20.91 -34.00 0.24
C ARG A 604 20.95 -32.57 -0.23
N ASP A 605 20.43 -31.67 0.60
CA ASP A 605 20.74 -30.25 0.52
C ASP A 605 22.13 -30.05 1.12
N GLU A 606 22.92 -29.12 0.59
CA GLU A 606 24.26 -28.81 1.14
C GLU A 606 25.21 -30.01 1.13
N PHE A 607 25.64 -30.39 -0.02
CA PHE A 607 26.48 -31.55 -0.31
C PHE A 607 27.76 -31.57 0.48
N VAL A 608 28.02 -32.68 1.20
CA VAL A 608 29.23 -32.95 1.98
C VAL A 608 29.94 -34.22 1.51
N LYS A 609 31.21 -34.44 1.93
CA LYS A 609 32.01 -35.59 1.48
C LYS A 609 31.34 -36.96 1.72
N SER A 610 30.60 -37.12 2.84
CA SER A 610 29.88 -38.36 3.14
C SER A 610 28.74 -38.68 2.17
N ASP A 611 28.29 -37.72 1.35
CA ASP A 611 27.20 -37.90 0.40
C ASP A 611 27.65 -38.42 -0.98
N ILE A 612 28.98 -38.45 -1.21
CA ILE A 612 29.59 -38.86 -2.49
C ILE A 612 29.18 -40.25 -2.90
N PRO A 613 29.25 -41.32 -2.07
CA PRO A 613 28.86 -42.66 -2.51
C PRO A 613 27.41 -42.78 -2.97
N THR A 614 26.50 -42.07 -2.26
CA THR A 614 25.06 -42.07 -2.60
C THR A 614 24.80 -41.33 -3.93
N ASN A 615 25.46 -40.19 -4.13
CA ASN A 615 25.39 -39.43 -5.38
C ASN A 615 26.03 -40.18 -6.56
N ALA A 616 27.13 -40.88 -6.34
CA ALA A 616 27.77 -41.70 -7.36
C ALA A 616 26.86 -42.90 -7.82
N ALA A 617 26.10 -43.50 -6.89
CA ALA A 617 25.10 -44.51 -7.23
C ALA A 617 23.97 -43.95 -8.12
N LEU A 618 23.47 -42.74 -7.79
CA LEU A 618 22.47 -42.04 -8.60
C LEU A 618 23.00 -41.66 -10.00
N ARG A 619 24.30 -41.33 -10.11
CA ARG A 619 24.95 -41.02 -11.40
C ARG A 619 24.74 -42.17 -12.41
N LYS A 620 24.95 -43.40 -12.01
CA LYS A 620 24.77 -44.55 -12.89
C LYS A 620 23.36 -44.63 -13.42
N VAL A 621 22.36 -44.50 -12.56
CA VAL A 621 20.94 -44.57 -12.94
C VAL A 621 20.59 -43.48 -13.96
N ILE A 622 21.05 -42.26 -13.76
CA ILE A 622 20.76 -41.10 -14.62
C ILE A 622 21.46 -41.22 -15.97
N LEU A 623 22.74 -41.63 -16.01
CA LEU A 623 23.48 -41.82 -17.27
C LEU A 623 22.91 -42.96 -18.11
N ASP A 624 22.43 -44.02 -17.49
CA ASP A 624 21.77 -45.14 -18.18
C ASP A 624 20.45 -44.70 -18.82
N ALA A 625 19.80 -43.62 -18.35
CA ALA A 625 18.57 -43.08 -18.94
C ALA A 625 18.75 -42.47 -20.33
N LYS A 626 19.95 -41.98 -20.66
CA LYS A 626 20.29 -41.30 -21.93
C LYS A 626 19.36 -40.12 -22.27
N GLU A 627 18.87 -39.42 -21.29
CA GLU A 627 17.99 -38.24 -21.44
C GLU A 627 18.80 -36.95 -21.21
N ASP A 628 18.44 -35.89 -21.93
CA ASP A 628 19.06 -34.56 -21.82
C ASP A 628 18.53 -33.81 -20.60
N TRP A 629 18.75 -34.34 -19.40
CA TRP A 629 18.28 -33.73 -18.17
C TRP A 629 19.37 -32.91 -17.52
N VAL A 630 18.94 -31.80 -16.83
CA VAL A 630 19.81 -30.97 -16.03
C VAL A 630 19.49 -31.19 -14.55
N PHE A 631 20.47 -31.67 -13.79
CA PHE A 631 20.38 -31.79 -12.33
C PHE A 631 21.21 -30.72 -11.65
N GLN A 632 20.71 -30.22 -10.51
CA GLN A 632 21.39 -29.24 -9.68
C GLN A 632 21.91 -29.85 -8.41
N ALA A 633 23.15 -29.53 -8.06
CA ALA A 633 23.74 -29.75 -6.74
C ALA A 633 24.00 -28.43 -6.04
N VAL A 634 23.90 -28.41 -4.73
CA VAL A 634 24.29 -27.28 -3.87
C VAL A 634 25.63 -27.64 -3.21
N TYR A 635 26.66 -26.87 -3.53
CA TYR A 635 27.99 -27.02 -3.00
C TYR A 635 28.23 -25.97 -1.90
N LEU A 636 28.34 -26.44 -0.65
CA LEU A 636 28.73 -25.61 0.47
C LEU A 636 30.12 -25.96 0.94
N SER A 637 30.90 -24.92 1.26
CA SER A 637 32.20 -25.09 1.87
C SER A 637 32.06 -25.37 3.35
N THR A 638 31.72 -26.58 3.71
CA THR A 638 32.11 -27.07 5.03
C THR A 638 33.62 -27.35 4.95
N PRO A 639 34.44 -26.75 5.86
CA PRO A 639 35.87 -27.01 5.82
C PRO A 639 36.20 -28.50 5.90
N PRO A 640 37.28 -28.97 5.30
CA PRO A 640 37.77 -30.34 5.52
C PRO A 640 37.92 -30.62 7.03
N PRO A 641 37.62 -31.82 7.50
CA PRO A 641 37.47 -33.06 6.71
C PRO A 641 36.01 -33.36 6.26
N THR A 642 35.03 -32.55 6.65
CA THR A 642 33.61 -32.81 6.35
C THR A 642 33.16 -32.33 4.96
N GLY A 643 33.71 -31.23 4.46
CA GLY A 643 33.40 -30.69 3.13
C GLY A 643 34.03 -31.56 2.02
N ALA A 644 33.32 -31.65 0.87
CA ALA A 644 33.87 -32.24 -0.33
C ALA A 644 34.78 -31.26 -1.06
N THR A 645 35.94 -31.76 -1.53
CA THR A 645 36.86 -31.00 -2.36
C THR A 645 36.50 -31.13 -3.85
N LEU A 646 37.07 -30.29 -4.71
CA LEU A 646 36.89 -30.40 -6.15
C LEU A 646 37.44 -31.76 -6.67
N GLU A 647 38.51 -32.23 -6.07
CA GLU A 647 39.11 -33.51 -6.36
C GLU A 647 38.19 -34.68 -5.98
N ASP A 648 37.57 -34.65 -4.81
CA ASP A 648 36.52 -35.62 -4.41
C ASP A 648 35.34 -35.66 -5.41
N ILE A 649 34.89 -34.48 -5.90
CA ILE A 649 33.81 -34.35 -6.88
C ILE A 649 34.23 -34.97 -8.23
N GLU A 650 35.46 -34.75 -8.64
CA GLU A 650 36.01 -35.26 -9.92
C GLU A 650 36.18 -36.76 -9.86
N GLU A 651 36.80 -37.30 -8.83
CA GLU A 651 37.01 -38.74 -8.63
C GLU A 651 35.70 -39.52 -8.63
N ALA A 652 34.66 -38.95 -8.06
CA ALA A 652 33.30 -39.51 -8.05
C ALA A 652 32.55 -39.34 -9.36
N GLY A 653 33.07 -38.59 -10.34
CA GLY A 653 32.44 -38.31 -11.63
C GLY A 653 31.12 -37.54 -11.51
N LEU A 654 30.95 -36.71 -10.46
CA LEU A 654 29.67 -36.06 -10.20
C LEU A 654 29.33 -34.95 -11.21
N THR A 655 30.34 -34.37 -11.86
CA THR A 655 30.15 -33.39 -12.96
C THR A 655 29.59 -34.00 -14.25
N ASP A 656 29.55 -35.33 -14.36
CA ASP A 656 28.98 -36.00 -15.55
C ASP A 656 27.47 -35.83 -15.63
N PHE A 657 26.77 -35.69 -14.49
CA PHE A 657 25.32 -35.59 -14.44
C PHE A 657 24.81 -34.36 -13.69
N PHE A 658 25.46 -33.86 -12.68
CA PHE A 658 25.16 -32.56 -12.13
C PHE A 658 25.69 -31.47 -13.08
N LYS A 659 24.84 -30.92 -13.91
CA LYS A 659 25.21 -29.91 -14.89
C LYS A 659 25.00 -28.47 -14.40
N ASN A 660 24.31 -28.28 -13.26
CA ASN A 660 24.16 -27.00 -12.59
C ASN A 660 24.64 -27.12 -11.13
N TRP A 661 25.49 -26.21 -10.71
CA TRP A 661 26.08 -26.17 -9.36
C TRP A 661 25.79 -24.82 -8.71
N ALA A 662 25.14 -24.84 -7.58
CA ALA A 662 25.00 -23.65 -6.73
C ALA A 662 26.17 -23.65 -5.72
N VAL A 663 27.04 -22.64 -5.80
CA VAL A 663 28.26 -22.55 -4.99
C VAL A 663 28.16 -21.33 -4.08
N ILE A 664 28.39 -21.53 -2.77
CA ILE A 664 28.24 -20.45 -1.77
C ILE A 664 29.15 -19.25 -2.08
N SER A 665 28.60 -18.03 -1.96
CA SER A 665 29.26 -16.78 -2.37
C SER A 665 30.60 -16.52 -1.68
N GLY A 666 30.79 -17.04 -0.46
CA GLY A 666 32.03 -16.90 0.28
C GLY A 666 33.28 -17.35 -0.48
N PHE A 667 33.17 -18.35 -1.36
CA PHE A 667 34.31 -18.76 -2.20
C PHE A 667 34.75 -17.72 -3.22
N PHE A 668 33.78 -16.89 -3.67
CA PHE A 668 34.02 -15.86 -4.69
C PHE A 668 34.40 -14.51 -4.07
N SER A 669 33.78 -14.16 -2.92
CA SER A 669 33.99 -12.87 -2.27
C SER A 669 35.23 -12.84 -1.34
N ASN A 670 35.52 -13.97 -0.64
CA ASN A 670 36.61 -14.03 0.31
C ASN A 670 37.98 -14.29 -0.37
N SER A 671 37.96 -14.97 -1.50
CA SER A 671 39.15 -15.28 -2.31
C SER A 671 38.79 -15.31 -3.79
N PRO A 672 38.97 -14.19 -4.51
CA PRO A 672 38.70 -14.15 -5.96
C PRO A 672 39.47 -15.21 -6.76
N GLU A 673 40.71 -15.54 -6.35
CA GLU A 673 41.56 -16.56 -6.99
C GLU A 673 40.91 -17.94 -6.88
N GLU A 674 40.47 -18.30 -5.67
CA GLU A 674 39.77 -19.56 -5.42
C GLU A 674 38.43 -19.61 -6.16
N GLY A 675 37.70 -18.50 -6.18
CA GLY A 675 36.46 -18.35 -6.96
C GLY A 675 36.70 -18.63 -8.44
N HIS A 676 37.75 -18.06 -9.01
CA HIS A 676 38.13 -18.32 -10.42
C HIS A 676 38.54 -19.79 -10.65
N ARG A 677 39.25 -20.42 -9.70
CA ARG A 677 39.64 -21.85 -9.76
C ARG A 677 38.39 -22.74 -9.81
N ILE A 678 37.45 -22.49 -8.90
CA ILE A 678 36.18 -23.23 -8.85
C ILE A 678 35.35 -23.03 -10.13
N ALA A 679 35.19 -21.80 -10.57
CA ALA A 679 34.44 -21.48 -11.77
C ALA A 679 35.05 -22.13 -13.03
N LYS A 680 36.39 -22.13 -13.12
CA LYS A 680 37.12 -22.83 -14.19
C LYS A 680 36.93 -24.33 -14.15
N PHE A 681 37.06 -24.94 -12.95
CA PHE A 681 36.91 -26.40 -12.75
C PHE A 681 35.57 -26.92 -13.32
N PHE A 682 34.45 -26.27 -12.94
CA PHE A 682 33.14 -26.66 -13.40
C PHE A 682 32.90 -26.34 -14.89
N ARG A 683 33.35 -25.18 -15.36
CA ARG A 683 33.21 -24.77 -16.75
C ARG A 683 33.96 -25.70 -17.72
N ASP A 684 35.19 -26.10 -17.38
CA ASP A 684 35.99 -27.01 -18.19
C ASP A 684 35.31 -28.42 -18.32
N ARG A 685 34.40 -28.73 -17.42
CA ARG A 685 33.59 -29.99 -17.40
C ARG A 685 32.18 -29.79 -18.00
N GLY A 686 31.93 -28.63 -18.64
CA GLY A 686 30.64 -28.33 -19.25
C GLY A 686 29.48 -28.15 -18.25
N CYS A 687 29.82 -27.73 -17.02
CA CYS A 687 28.85 -27.44 -15.99
C CYS A 687 28.57 -25.92 -15.88
N THR A 688 27.34 -25.60 -15.48
CA THR A 688 26.89 -24.24 -15.14
C THR A 688 27.11 -24.00 -13.65
N VAL A 689 27.64 -22.84 -13.29
CA VAL A 689 27.80 -22.44 -11.89
C VAL A 689 26.98 -21.21 -11.59
N TRP A 690 26.17 -21.31 -10.54
CA TRP A 690 25.47 -20.16 -9.95
C TRP A 690 26.11 -19.82 -8.61
N VAL A 691 26.46 -18.55 -8.41
CA VAL A 691 26.86 -18.08 -7.07
C VAL A 691 25.65 -18.06 -6.15
N TYR A 692 25.76 -18.64 -4.97
CA TYR A 692 24.64 -18.89 -4.07
C TYR A 692 24.79 -18.12 -2.76
N ARG A 693 23.71 -17.49 -2.32
CA ARG A 693 23.62 -16.86 -1.00
C ARG A 693 22.49 -17.46 -0.16
N CYS A 694 22.80 -17.69 1.11
CA CYS A 694 21.87 -18.23 2.11
C CYS A 694 22.07 -17.51 3.44
N ASN A 695 20.99 -17.01 4.05
CA ASN A 695 21.00 -16.41 5.38
C ASN A 695 19.60 -16.48 6.00
N THR A 696 19.53 -16.49 7.33
CA THR A 696 18.28 -16.54 8.11
C THR A 696 17.84 -15.18 8.66
N ALA A 697 18.55 -14.09 8.31
CA ALA A 697 18.27 -12.74 8.77
C ALA A 697 18.28 -11.75 7.59
N MET A 698 17.56 -12.08 6.53
CA MET A 698 17.62 -11.41 5.22
C MET A 698 17.36 -9.90 5.30
N SER A 699 16.41 -9.46 6.13
CA SER A 699 16.06 -8.03 6.23
C SER A 699 17.10 -7.17 6.95
N THR A 700 18.07 -7.79 7.63
CA THR A 700 19.15 -7.08 8.34
C THR A 700 20.41 -6.89 7.51
N LEU A 701 20.50 -7.57 6.36
CA LEU A 701 21.71 -7.60 5.54
C LEU A 701 21.87 -6.32 4.70
N PRO A 702 23.11 -5.89 4.43
CA PRO A 702 23.37 -4.70 3.63
C PRO A 702 22.77 -4.81 2.22
N ILE A 703 21.98 -3.82 1.82
CA ILE A 703 21.24 -3.82 0.56
C ILE A 703 22.17 -3.89 -0.64
N LEU A 704 23.23 -3.07 -0.67
CA LEU A 704 24.16 -3.04 -1.79
C LEU A 704 24.95 -4.34 -1.87
N ASP A 705 25.73 -4.64 -0.84
CA ASP A 705 26.67 -5.76 -0.85
C ASP A 705 25.95 -7.10 -1.04
N TYR A 706 24.88 -7.35 -0.26
CA TYR A 706 24.26 -8.66 -0.25
C TYR A 706 23.27 -8.87 -1.42
N TYR A 707 22.60 -7.81 -1.90
CA TYR A 707 21.54 -7.95 -2.89
C TYR A 707 21.90 -7.34 -4.24
N ARG A 708 22.20 -6.04 -4.32
CA ARG A 708 22.46 -5.38 -5.59
C ARG A 708 23.75 -5.86 -6.26
N PHE A 709 24.79 -6.15 -5.48
CA PHE A 709 26.08 -6.60 -6.02
C PHE A 709 26.18 -8.10 -6.25
N LEU A 710 25.16 -8.91 -5.91
CA LEU A 710 25.20 -10.33 -6.22
C LEU A 710 25.20 -10.63 -7.74
N PRO A 711 24.35 -10.00 -8.58
CA PRO A 711 24.50 -10.07 -10.03
C PRO A 711 25.87 -9.56 -10.53
N TRP A 712 26.42 -8.51 -9.91
CA TRP A 712 27.72 -7.96 -10.25
C TRP A 712 28.84 -8.95 -9.96
N LEU A 713 28.80 -9.61 -8.80
CA LEU A 713 29.75 -10.67 -8.44
C LEU A 713 29.69 -11.81 -9.46
N ALA A 714 28.52 -12.29 -9.80
CA ALA A 714 28.36 -13.32 -10.82
C ALA A 714 28.97 -12.87 -12.18
N HIS A 715 28.71 -11.63 -12.59
CA HIS A 715 29.25 -11.09 -13.83
C HIS A 715 30.77 -10.94 -13.82
N THR A 716 31.36 -10.41 -12.74
CA THR A 716 32.82 -10.22 -12.61
C THR A 716 33.57 -11.55 -12.58
N MET A 717 32.98 -12.58 -12.01
CA MET A 717 33.49 -13.96 -11.99
C MET A 717 33.20 -14.73 -13.28
N ASN A 718 32.57 -14.09 -14.28
CA ASN A 718 32.15 -14.73 -15.53
C ASN A 718 31.28 -15.97 -15.30
N LEU A 719 30.33 -15.87 -14.33
CA LEU A 719 29.35 -16.90 -14.03
C LEU A 719 28.02 -16.58 -14.74
N PRO A 720 27.32 -17.60 -15.24
CA PRO A 720 26.08 -17.41 -15.97
C PRO A 720 24.89 -17.02 -15.08
N GLY A 721 25.00 -17.10 -13.74
CA GLY A 721 23.89 -16.77 -12.88
C GLY A 721 24.18 -16.82 -11.38
N PHE A 722 23.14 -16.56 -10.61
CA PHE A 722 23.17 -16.63 -9.16
C PHE A 722 21.87 -17.19 -8.60
N ALA A 723 21.91 -17.54 -7.31
CA ALA A 723 20.77 -18.07 -6.57
C ALA A 723 20.73 -17.54 -5.14
N ILE A 724 19.52 -17.40 -4.58
CA ILE A 724 19.30 -16.96 -3.20
C ILE A 724 18.33 -17.92 -2.50
N TRP A 725 18.65 -18.30 -1.27
CA TRP A 725 17.72 -18.88 -0.33
C TRP A 725 17.17 -17.76 0.55
N THR A 726 15.88 -17.40 0.47
CA THR A 726 14.79 -17.98 -0.29
C THR A 726 13.85 -16.87 -0.80
N CYS A 727 12.91 -17.17 -1.69
CA CYS A 727 12.01 -16.15 -2.20
C CYS A 727 10.99 -15.66 -1.16
N MET A 728 10.62 -16.47 -0.17
CA MET A 728 9.68 -16.06 0.87
C MET A 728 10.08 -16.61 2.25
N ALA A 729 9.95 -15.78 3.29
CA ALA A 729 10.25 -16.13 4.66
C ALA A 729 9.46 -17.32 5.19
N GLY A 730 10.10 -18.16 5.99
CA GLY A 730 9.46 -19.26 6.71
C GLY A 730 8.74 -18.84 7.99
N GLY A 731 9.17 -17.71 8.61
CA GLY A 731 8.59 -17.09 9.81
C GLY A 731 7.70 -15.88 9.47
N GLY A 732 7.48 -15.01 10.45
CA GLY A 732 6.79 -13.74 10.26
C GLY A 732 5.31 -13.74 10.59
N GLY A 733 4.83 -14.69 11.37
CA GLY A 733 3.45 -14.77 11.79
C GLY A 733 2.45 -14.91 10.63
N ASP A 734 1.20 -14.61 10.89
CA ASP A 734 0.14 -14.70 9.86
C ASP A 734 0.21 -13.58 8.82
N ASP A 735 0.78 -12.44 9.17
CA ASP A 735 0.88 -11.23 8.33
C ASP A 735 2.23 -11.06 7.61
N GLY A 736 3.22 -11.89 7.93
CA GLY A 736 4.55 -11.82 7.32
C GLY A 736 5.40 -10.61 7.75
N PHE A 737 5.06 -9.93 8.85
CA PHE A 737 5.76 -8.74 9.35
C PHE A 737 6.36 -8.89 10.76
N ASP A 738 6.16 -10.01 11.43
CA ASP A 738 6.65 -10.24 12.77
C ASP A 738 7.63 -11.44 12.82
N PHE A 739 8.91 -11.15 12.92
CA PHE A 739 10.02 -12.11 12.95
C PHE A 739 10.72 -12.13 14.32
N ARG A 740 9.95 -12.05 15.41
CA ARG A 740 10.49 -12.13 16.79
C ARG A 740 11.20 -13.46 17.08
N ASP A 741 10.91 -14.50 16.32
CA ASP A 741 11.62 -15.77 16.36
C ASP A 741 12.99 -15.73 15.64
N GLY A 742 13.31 -14.64 14.97
CA GLY A 742 14.56 -14.45 14.21
C GLY A 742 14.61 -15.17 12.85
N TYR A 743 13.54 -15.85 12.45
CA TYR A 743 13.47 -16.54 11.16
C TYR A 743 12.95 -15.59 10.06
N ASP A 744 13.87 -14.92 9.40
CA ASP A 744 13.62 -13.97 8.33
C ASP A 744 14.51 -14.30 7.12
N ASP A 745 14.25 -15.41 6.44
CA ASP A 745 15.07 -15.91 5.32
C ASP A 745 14.51 -15.55 3.93
N GLY A 746 13.39 -14.84 3.82
CA GLY A 746 12.73 -14.52 2.56
C GLY A 746 13.10 -13.16 1.97
N ILE A 747 13.22 -13.10 0.63
CA ILE A 747 13.40 -11.85 -0.13
C ILE A 747 12.08 -11.16 -0.50
N THR A 748 10.95 -11.85 -0.37
CA THR A 748 9.59 -11.31 -0.49
C THR A 748 8.84 -11.47 0.81
N ARG A 749 7.69 -10.83 0.91
CA ARG A 749 6.80 -10.87 2.08
C ARG A 749 5.39 -11.28 1.68
N ARG A 750 4.52 -11.49 2.66
CA ARG A 750 3.08 -11.69 2.46
C ARG A 750 2.35 -10.47 2.99
N ASP A 751 1.34 -10.01 2.26
CA ASP A 751 0.39 -9.04 2.80
C ASP A 751 -0.62 -9.70 3.77
N LEU A 752 -1.53 -8.91 4.31
CA LEU A 752 -2.59 -9.39 5.21
C LEU A 752 -3.54 -10.41 4.53
N HIS A 753 -3.55 -10.46 3.20
CA HIS A 753 -4.31 -11.43 2.40
C HIS A 753 -3.45 -12.65 1.99
N LYS A 754 -2.25 -12.79 2.59
CA LYS A 754 -1.27 -13.86 2.30
C LYS A 754 -0.74 -13.85 0.86
N LYS A 755 -0.92 -12.76 0.12
CA LYS A 755 -0.37 -12.62 -1.24
C LYS A 755 1.10 -12.21 -1.19
N PRO A 756 1.92 -12.66 -2.14
CA PRO A 756 3.32 -12.25 -2.21
C PRO A 756 3.41 -10.75 -2.55
N VAL A 757 4.18 -10.02 -1.76
CA VAL A 757 4.53 -8.62 -2.01
C VAL A 757 6.04 -8.47 -2.13
N PRO A 758 6.53 -7.54 -2.97
CA PRO A 758 7.95 -7.28 -3.10
C PRO A 758 8.54 -6.74 -1.79
N SER A 759 9.85 -6.79 -1.71
CA SER A 759 10.61 -6.07 -0.70
C SER A 759 11.65 -5.17 -1.37
N LYS A 760 12.18 -4.20 -0.64
CA LYS A 760 13.29 -3.38 -1.14
C LYS A 760 14.52 -4.23 -1.50
N HIS A 761 14.70 -5.39 -0.86
CA HIS A 761 15.78 -6.33 -1.15
C HIS A 761 15.60 -7.00 -2.52
N LEU A 762 14.37 -7.39 -2.86
CA LEU A 762 14.03 -7.92 -4.20
C LEU A 762 14.21 -6.83 -5.27
N GLU A 763 13.77 -5.60 -5.00
CA GLU A 763 13.98 -4.47 -5.93
C GLU A 763 15.49 -4.20 -6.10
N ALA A 764 16.31 -4.29 -5.04
CA ALA A 764 17.75 -4.13 -5.15
C ALA A 764 18.42 -5.20 -6.02
N VAL A 765 17.94 -6.46 -5.96
CA VAL A 765 18.40 -7.51 -6.88
C VAL A 765 17.99 -7.20 -8.32
N SER A 766 16.76 -6.71 -8.54
CA SER A 766 16.27 -6.29 -9.85
C SER A 766 17.15 -5.19 -10.44
N GLU A 767 17.47 -4.16 -9.64
CA GLU A 767 18.41 -3.10 -10.02
C GLU A 767 19.79 -3.65 -10.41
N GLY A 768 20.34 -4.59 -9.62
CA GLY A 768 21.60 -5.23 -9.94
C GLY A 768 21.56 -6.03 -11.24
N LEU A 769 20.43 -6.65 -11.55
CA LEU A 769 20.19 -7.32 -12.84
C LEU A 769 20.17 -6.31 -13.99
N GLU A 770 19.48 -5.17 -13.82
CA GLU A 770 19.45 -4.10 -14.82
C GLU A 770 20.82 -3.49 -15.05
N ASP A 771 21.62 -3.28 -13.98
CA ASP A 771 23.02 -2.84 -14.08
C ASP A 771 23.84 -3.76 -14.99
N ILE A 772 23.64 -5.09 -14.91
CA ILE A 772 24.32 -6.03 -15.81
C ILE A 772 23.86 -5.89 -17.25
N ALA A 773 22.58 -5.64 -17.49
CA ALA A 773 22.08 -5.38 -18.84
C ALA A 773 22.69 -4.12 -19.45
N TYR A 774 22.90 -3.06 -18.65
CA TYR A 774 23.63 -1.84 -19.06
C TYR A 774 25.07 -2.16 -19.43
N ILE A 775 25.77 -2.94 -18.61
CA ILE A 775 27.17 -3.34 -18.88
C ILE A 775 27.25 -4.11 -20.20
N VAL A 776 26.37 -5.07 -20.40
CA VAL A 776 26.33 -5.87 -21.64
C VAL A 776 26.05 -4.97 -22.84
N LYS A 777 25.06 -4.08 -22.72
CA LYS A 777 24.71 -3.14 -23.79
C LYS A 777 25.84 -2.19 -24.12
N LEU A 778 26.53 -1.66 -23.12
CA LEU A 778 27.70 -0.79 -23.36
C LEU A 778 28.83 -1.57 -24.07
N LYS A 779 29.12 -2.81 -23.68
CA LYS A 779 30.11 -3.67 -24.35
C LYS A 779 29.75 -3.93 -25.80
N GLU A 780 28.47 -4.21 -26.10
CA GLU A 780 27.99 -4.40 -27.47
C GLU A 780 28.22 -3.15 -28.33
N LEU A 781 27.84 -1.99 -27.83
CA LEU A 781 28.00 -0.73 -28.56
C LEU A 781 29.46 -0.33 -28.75
N LEU A 782 30.32 -0.60 -27.77
CA LEU A 782 31.77 -0.40 -27.90
C LEU A 782 32.38 -1.31 -28.97
N ALA A 783 31.95 -2.56 -29.03
CA ALA A 783 32.39 -3.49 -30.07
C ALA A 783 31.91 -3.06 -31.49
N GLN A 784 30.65 -2.60 -31.59
CA GLN A 784 30.09 -2.09 -32.87
C GLN A 784 30.76 -0.82 -33.32
N ALA A 785 31.05 0.09 -32.40
CA ALA A 785 31.69 1.37 -32.72
C ALA A 785 33.13 1.19 -33.22
N GLY A 786 33.85 0.13 -32.82
CA GLY A 786 35.18 -0.20 -33.30
C GLY A 786 36.14 1.00 -33.21
N ASP A 787 36.76 1.35 -34.33
CA ASP A 787 37.71 2.46 -34.43
C ASP A 787 37.05 3.82 -34.70
N SER A 788 35.71 3.86 -34.78
CA SER A 788 34.99 5.14 -34.96
C SER A 788 34.96 6.00 -33.68
N LEU A 789 35.34 5.44 -32.53
CA LEU A 789 35.49 6.17 -31.27
C LEU A 789 36.93 6.61 -31.04
N PRO A 790 37.15 7.85 -30.54
CA PRO A 790 38.48 8.29 -30.09
C PRO A 790 39.04 7.29 -29.04
N PRO A 791 40.34 6.96 -29.11
CA PRO A 791 40.97 5.99 -28.21
C PRO A 791 40.80 6.32 -26.74
N GLU A 792 40.91 7.60 -26.39
CA GLU A 792 40.72 8.09 -25.02
C GLU A 792 39.28 7.80 -24.50
N LYS A 793 38.27 8.08 -25.34
CA LYS A 793 36.87 7.82 -24.99
C LYS A 793 36.59 6.32 -24.87
N LYS A 794 37.19 5.52 -25.79
CA LYS A 794 37.07 4.05 -25.71
C LYS A 794 37.66 3.51 -24.41
N THR A 795 38.85 3.99 -24.03
CA THR A 795 39.51 3.63 -22.78
C THR A 795 38.69 4.06 -21.57
N TYR A 796 38.19 5.29 -21.56
CA TYR A 796 37.30 5.78 -20.47
C TYR A 796 36.10 4.87 -20.27
N LEU A 797 35.35 4.54 -21.34
CA LEU A 797 34.16 3.70 -21.28
C LEU A 797 34.49 2.26 -20.86
N HIS A 798 35.62 1.71 -21.25
CA HIS A 798 36.08 0.42 -20.77
C HIS A 798 36.41 0.45 -19.28
N ASN A 799 37.03 1.51 -18.80
CA ASN A 799 37.38 1.67 -17.38
C ASN A 799 36.15 1.80 -16.49
N MET A 800 35.04 2.33 -16.98
CA MET A 800 33.78 2.37 -16.25
C MET A 800 33.31 0.96 -15.85
N ILE A 801 33.61 -0.06 -16.64
CA ILE A 801 33.21 -1.43 -16.41
C ILE A 801 34.32 -2.23 -15.72
N SER A 802 35.58 -2.09 -16.17
CA SER A 802 36.65 -2.99 -15.74
C SER A 802 37.40 -2.52 -14.49
N VAL A 803 37.38 -1.23 -14.18
CA VAL A 803 38.09 -0.63 -13.06
C VAL A 803 37.11 -0.12 -12.01
N ARG A 804 36.21 0.77 -12.44
CA ARG A 804 35.32 1.48 -11.52
C ARG A 804 34.27 0.57 -10.89
N LEU A 805 33.78 -0.47 -11.59
CA LEU A 805 32.81 -1.40 -11.04
C LEU A 805 33.35 -2.15 -9.82
N PRO A 806 34.56 -2.79 -9.83
CA PRO A 806 35.15 -3.39 -8.65
C PRO A 806 35.41 -2.40 -7.52
N GLU A 807 35.82 -1.16 -7.83
CA GLU A 807 36.03 -0.11 -6.81
C GLU A 807 34.73 0.23 -6.09
N ILE A 808 33.62 0.40 -6.82
CA ILE A 808 32.29 0.65 -6.24
C ILE A 808 31.85 -0.51 -5.35
N MET A 809 32.06 -1.75 -5.80
CA MET A 809 31.71 -2.94 -4.99
C MET A 809 32.48 -2.97 -3.66
N ASN A 810 33.74 -2.50 -3.65
CA ASN A 810 34.55 -2.44 -2.44
C ASN A 810 34.13 -1.29 -1.49
N ASN A 811 33.69 -0.16 -2.05
CA ASN A 811 33.32 1.02 -1.27
C ASN A 811 31.91 0.96 -0.71
N CYS A 812 31.01 0.19 -1.35
CA CYS A 812 29.60 0.01 -0.98
C CYS A 812 28.83 1.33 -0.78
N SER A 813 29.09 2.35 -1.65
CA SER A 813 28.45 3.67 -1.58
C SER A 813 27.28 3.76 -2.55
N GLN A 814 26.06 4.00 -2.02
CA GLN A 814 24.85 4.16 -2.85
C GLN A 814 24.96 5.31 -3.85
N SER A 815 25.48 6.45 -3.43
CA SER A 815 25.64 7.61 -4.31
C SER A 815 26.62 7.36 -5.46
N GLU A 816 27.65 6.55 -5.23
CA GLU A 816 28.59 6.15 -6.29
C GLU A 816 27.94 5.18 -7.28
N VAL A 817 27.10 4.25 -6.80
CA VAL A 817 26.33 3.34 -7.67
C VAL A 817 25.39 4.13 -8.55
N ASP A 818 24.63 5.06 -7.99
CA ASP A 818 23.65 5.87 -8.72
C ASP A 818 24.34 6.77 -9.78
N ALA A 819 25.45 7.40 -9.38
CA ALA A 819 26.25 8.21 -10.29
C ALA A 819 26.84 7.36 -11.44
N TRP A 820 27.36 6.18 -11.13
CA TRP A 820 27.87 5.25 -12.12
C TRP A 820 26.79 4.80 -13.11
N ARG A 821 25.61 4.41 -12.61
CA ARG A 821 24.48 4.00 -13.46
C ARG A 821 24.03 5.13 -14.40
N GLN A 822 23.93 6.36 -13.88
CA GLN A 822 23.58 7.53 -14.68
C GLN A 822 24.61 7.77 -15.80
N GLU A 823 25.90 7.74 -15.50
CA GLU A 823 26.97 7.93 -16.47
C GLU A 823 26.99 6.83 -17.56
N VAL A 824 26.81 5.56 -17.15
CA VAL A 824 26.74 4.43 -18.10
C VAL A 824 25.50 4.58 -18.99
N GLY A 825 24.35 4.91 -18.44
CA GLY A 825 23.11 5.14 -19.19
C GLY A 825 23.24 6.26 -20.22
N GLU A 826 23.82 7.39 -19.83
CA GLU A 826 24.10 8.52 -20.72
C GLU A 826 25.08 8.15 -21.85
N ALA A 827 26.10 7.35 -21.53
CA ALA A 827 27.04 6.87 -22.54
C ALA A 827 26.38 5.94 -23.56
N ILE A 828 25.54 5.00 -23.11
CA ILE A 828 24.75 4.12 -23.98
C ILE A 828 23.78 4.93 -24.83
N ASP A 829 23.05 5.90 -24.26
CA ASP A 829 22.12 6.79 -24.98
C ASP A 829 22.82 7.53 -26.11
N ALA A 830 23.99 8.12 -25.81
CA ALA A 830 24.79 8.84 -26.79
C ALA A 830 25.32 7.96 -27.92
N LEU A 831 25.78 6.74 -27.58
CA LEU A 831 26.26 5.78 -28.58
C LEU A 831 25.11 5.25 -29.45
N SER A 832 23.96 4.98 -28.86
CA SER A 832 22.77 4.50 -29.58
C SER A 832 22.23 5.55 -30.56
N LYS A 833 22.21 6.82 -30.19
CA LYS A 833 21.83 7.92 -31.08
C LYS A 833 22.76 8.04 -32.28
N LYS A 834 24.06 7.85 -32.06
CA LYS A 834 25.06 7.90 -33.15
C LYS A 834 24.91 6.73 -34.12
N ALA A 835 24.58 5.54 -33.61
CA ALA A 835 24.35 4.35 -34.42
C ALA A 835 23.06 4.41 -35.27
N MET A 836 22.09 5.25 -34.88
CA MET A 836 20.82 5.45 -35.60
C MET A 836 20.91 6.54 -36.70
N GLN A 837 21.95 7.34 -36.71
CA GLN A 837 22.15 8.35 -37.78
C GLN A 837 22.69 7.62 -39.02
N PRO A 838 21.99 7.64 -40.18
CA PRO A 838 22.55 7.09 -41.42
C PRO A 838 23.81 7.86 -41.78
N ASN A 839 24.88 7.12 -42.12
CA ASN A 839 26.14 7.68 -42.67
C ASN A 839 25.90 8.52 -43.94
#